data_98b5b4d38e47f2c0632ca4d429811279
#
_entry.id   98b5b4d38e47f2c0632ca4d429811279
#
_cell.length_a   1.000
_cell.length_b   1.000
_cell.length_c   1.000
_cell.angle_alpha   90.00
_cell.angle_beta   90.00
_cell.angle_gamma   90.00
#
_symmetry.space_group_name_H-M   'P 1'
#
loop_
_entity.id
_entity.type
_entity.pdbx_description
1 polymer ?
#
loop_
_entity_poly.entity_id
_entity_poly.type
_entity_poly.pdbx_seq_one_letter_code
_entity_poly.pdbx_strand_id
1 'polypeptide(L)'
;MSAQSVRISGKVLSSDRGSLEGLTVIIQPGNLTAITDNKGQFYFTNIPKDAKTLKIKHAGYLPYEIKLLLKQNAILLPDILLKTDIKQLKEVVITDHFGFRRNKTESLNIETVNSNFIQRNLGGSLMQSLQRIPGVKTISVGSGGSKPLIRGLSFNQVIVVENGIKHEGQQWGADHGLEIDQYAVNRVEIIKGPSSFMYGSDAIGGAVTIKPVPLPFKNTLGGSIDFTGKSNNEQFGGSINLFGRNEKWFFDTRMTVMDYGDYRVPTDTVHVYNYAVPLYKNQLRNTAGRELDLHASTGYVTQKFTSVFYASNVYTKSGFFANAHGLEPRNVDTELHDKSSRDILMPFQEVTHTKISNTTSFQLGNHKVETQLGYQKNFRREWSHYVNHGFMPPIYPDDMYAPQDLERQYDKQVFSVAFKDEFSWRKNQFTVGINAEQQQNNINGWSFLIPAFKQFNAGLFVYDKLRLSELWLLHGAVRLDYGKIEMKQYNDWFPSEITENGQTTSQFLKRSNDLTRTFESFNWSAGVNYTPGKISLKANMGTSFRMPIAKELASNGVNYHYFRFEKGDPNLSAERSYQLDLGMEWQENKWSFQLSPFFNYFPNYIYLNPTSRHDIYYGAGNQVFEYEQGKVMRYGGELQTRYQFLENFSAEILAEYLYSEQLSGSKKGYTLPFSPPASVLFGINYSPQIKNLSDTYFSLDYRYTAAQNQIVPPERKTSSSNIFNLALGTKLKTGQQDFIISLQVQNLLNTRYLNHTSFYRLIELPEASRNIILSVKLPFLISK
;
A
#
# COMPACT_ATOMS: atom_id res chain seq x y z
N MET A 1 7.79 52.68 -42.25
CA MET A 1 6.45 52.69 -41.58
C MET A 1 6.60 51.90 -40.28
N SER A 2 6.56 52.61 -39.13
CA SER A 2 6.64 52.00 -37.82
C SER A 2 5.34 51.18 -37.58
N ALA A 3 5.45 49.87 -37.40
CA ALA A 3 4.32 49.05 -37.05
C ALA A 3 3.84 49.44 -35.65
N GLN A 4 2.68 50.13 -35.58
CA GLN A 4 2.02 50.42 -34.32
C GLN A 4 1.63 49.11 -33.60
N SER A 5 2.33 48.81 -32.52
CA SER A 5 2.07 47.61 -31.71
C SER A 5 0.90 47.85 -30.74
N VAL A 6 -0.12 46.98 -30.77
CA VAL A 6 -1.24 47.00 -29.83
C VAL A 6 -0.79 46.41 -28.50
N ARG A 7 -1.17 47.05 -27.38
CA ARG A 7 -0.93 46.58 -26.01
C ARG A 7 -2.27 46.25 -25.35
N ILE A 8 -2.35 45.15 -24.64
CA ILE A 8 -3.51 44.76 -23.83
C ILE A 8 -3.06 44.50 -22.40
N SER A 9 -3.77 45.09 -21.45
CA SER A 9 -3.62 44.78 -20.03
C SER A 9 -4.98 44.51 -19.39
N GLY A 10 -4.96 43.76 -18.29
CA GLY A 10 -6.16 43.45 -17.55
C GLY A 10 -5.83 42.80 -16.21
N LYS A 11 -6.85 42.53 -15.43
CA LYS A 11 -6.76 41.92 -14.13
C LYS A 11 -7.74 40.74 -14.03
N VAL A 12 -7.26 39.63 -13.46
CA VAL A 12 -8.03 38.42 -13.25
C VAL A 12 -8.25 38.22 -11.77
N LEU A 13 -9.51 38.10 -11.40
CA LEU A 13 -9.98 37.94 -10.02
C LEU A 13 -10.85 36.67 -9.92
N SER A 14 -10.89 36.09 -8.75
CA SER A 14 -11.90 35.08 -8.39
C SER A 14 -13.28 35.72 -8.17
N SER A 15 -14.32 34.91 -8.10
CA SER A 15 -15.70 35.36 -7.86
C SER A 15 -15.87 36.12 -6.56
N ASP A 16 -15.01 35.91 -5.58
CA ASP A 16 -14.91 36.63 -4.29
C ASP A 16 -13.95 37.84 -4.32
N ARG A 17 -13.55 38.27 -5.54
CA ARG A 17 -12.63 39.37 -5.83
C ARG A 17 -11.19 39.21 -5.30
N GLY A 18 -10.78 38.02 -4.94
CA GLY A 18 -9.38 37.68 -4.65
C GLY A 18 -8.52 37.71 -5.92
N SER A 19 -7.29 38.25 -5.85
CA SER A 19 -6.36 38.28 -6.99
C SER A 19 -5.89 36.86 -7.32
N LEU A 20 -5.87 36.50 -8.59
CA LEU A 20 -5.47 35.19 -9.07
C LEU A 20 -4.09 35.27 -9.74
N GLU A 21 -3.06 34.80 -9.04
CA GLU A 21 -1.66 34.73 -9.48
C GLU A 21 -1.40 33.44 -10.27
N GLY A 22 -0.49 33.50 -11.25
CA GLY A 22 0.00 32.31 -11.97
C GLY A 22 -0.93 31.77 -13.05
N LEU A 23 -2.00 32.50 -13.39
CA LEU A 23 -2.93 32.09 -14.44
C LEU A 23 -2.34 32.38 -15.83
N THR A 24 -2.49 31.42 -16.73
CA THR A 24 -2.12 31.61 -18.13
C THR A 24 -3.26 32.24 -18.91
N VAL A 25 -3.00 33.43 -19.45
CA VAL A 25 -3.89 34.17 -20.36
C VAL A 25 -3.37 33.97 -21.79
N ILE A 26 -4.24 33.60 -22.73
CA ILE A 26 -3.84 33.24 -24.11
C ILE A 26 -4.60 34.12 -25.08
N ILE A 27 -3.93 34.71 -26.07
CA ILE A 27 -4.54 35.42 -27.19
C ILE A 27 -4.47 34.54 -28.46
N GLN A 28 -5.60 34.46 -29.16
CA GLN A 28 -5.75 33.67 -30.40
C GLN A 28 -6.28 34.52 -31.56
N PRO A 29 -5.87 34.26 -32.83
CA PRO A 29 -4.79 33.34 -33.25
C PRO A 29 -3.41 33.81 -32.81
N GLY A 30 -2.42 32.93 -32.90
CA GLY A 30 -1.03 33.23 -32.56
C GLY A 30 -0.55 32.65 -31.21
N ASN A 31 -1.48 32.20 -30.35
CA ASN A 31 -1.19 31.57 -29.04
C ASN A 31 -0.20 32.39 -28.18
N LEU A 32 -0.27 33.72 -28.22
CA LEU A 32 0.50 34.57 -27.32
C LEU A 32 0.03 34.34 -25.88
N THR A 33 0.98 34.14 -24.97
CA THR A 33 0.69 33.85 -23.56
C THR A 33 1.26 34.91 -22.64
N ALA A 34 0.51 35.23 -21.58
CA ALA A 34 0.98 36.00 -20.43
C ALA A 34 0.55 35.30 -19.16
N ILE A 35 1.31 35.49 -18.08
CA ILE A 35 1.00 34.92 -16.76
C ILE A 35 0.61 36.07 -15.83
N THR A 36 -0.45 35.88 -15.02
CA THR A 36 -0.87 36.87 -14.04
C THR A 36 0.11 36.96 -12.87
N ASP A 37 0.40 38.18 -12.43
CA ASP A 37 1.25 38.46 -11.26
C ASP A 37 0.48 38.28 -9.92
N ASN A 38 1.14 38.58 -8.81
CA ASN A 38 0.57 38.47 -7.46
C ASN A 38 -0.63 39.41 -7.18
N LYS A 39 -0.89 40.38 -8.05
CA LYS A 39 -2.07 41.25 -8.02
C LYS A 39 -3.12 40.77 -9.03
N GLY A 40 -2.92 39.66 -9.70
CA GLY A 40 -3.77 39.14 -10.75
C GLY A 40 -3.65 39.89 -12.07
N GLN A 41 -2.64 40.77 -12.26
CA GLN A 41 -2.49 41.60 -13.45
C GLN A 41 -1.71 40.86 -14.54
N PHE A 42 -2.10 41.06 -15.78
CA PHE A 42 -1.39 40.57 -16.96
C PHE A 42 -1.27 41.67 -18.00
N TYR A 43 -0.27 41.56 -18.87
CA TYR A 43 -0.10 42.47 -20.00
C TYR A 43 0.52 41.76 -21.19
N PHE A 44 0.11 42.20 -22.37
CA PHE A 44 0.65 41.79 -23.65
C PHE A 44 1.19 43.00 -24.40
N THR A 45 2.31 42.82 -25.07
CA THR A 45 2.90 43.77 -26.00
C THR A 45 2.98 43.13 -27.36
N ASN A 46 2.96 43.95 -28.44
CA ASN A 46 3.12 43.49 -29.83
C ASN A 46 2.07 42.45 -30.28
N ILE A 47 0.79 42.74 -30.01
CA ILE A 47 -0.30 41.88 -30.38
C ILE A 47 -0.54 41.96 -31.89
N PRO A 48 -0.69 40.84 -32.64
CA PRO A 48 -1.06 40.82 -34.04
C PRO A 48 -2.45 41.47 -34.26
N LYS A 49 -2.58 42.19 -35.35
CA LYS A 49 -3.86 42.88 -35.69
C LYS A 49 -5.02 41.92 -35.99
N ASP A 50 -4.72 40.68 -36.27
CA ASP A 50 -5.70 39.59 -36.49
C ASP A 50 -6.12 38.86 -35.21
N ALA A 51 -5.59 39.25 -34.04
CA ALA A 51 -6.01 38.67 -32.75
C ALA A 51 -7.50 38.90 -32.51
N LYS A 52 -8.25 37.83 -32.24
CA LYS A 52 -9.73 37.83 -32.16
C LYS A 52 -10.25 37.53 -30.77
N THR A 53 -9.54 36.73 -30.00
CA THR A 53 -10.05 36.27 -28.70
C THR A 53 -8.95 36.19 -27.66
N LEU A 54 -9.32 36.48 -26.39
CA LEU A 54 -8.51 36.22 -25.21
C LEU A 54 -9.18 35.08 -24.44
N LYS A 55 -8.41 34.08 -24.08
CA LYS A 55 -8.86 32.90 -23.34
C LYS A 55 -8.07 32.75 -22.04
N ILE A 56 -8.78 32.36 -20.98
CA ILE A 56 -8.17 31.94 -19.72
C ILE A 56 -8.71 30.56 -19.42
N LYS A 57 -7.78 29.60 -19.24
CA LYS A 57 -8.13 28.22 -18.90
C LYS A 57 -7.23 27.79 -17.75
N HIS A 58 -7.83 27.51 -16.60
CA HIS A 58 -7.12 27.06 -15.42
C HIS A 58 -7.94 26.00 -14.67
N ALA A 59 -7.25 25.04 -14.06
CA ALA A 59 -7.90 24.02 -13.23
C ALA A 59 -8.61 24.69 -12.04
N GLY A 60 -9.89 24.39 -11.83
CA GLY A 60 -10.72 24.97 -10.76
C GLY A 60 -11.55 26.17 -11.15
N TYR A 61 -11.45 26.66 -12.39
CA TYR A 61 -12.27 27.77 -12.89
C TYR A 61 -12.92 27.42 -14.23
N LEU A 62 -14.14 27.90 -14.45
CA LEU A 62 -14.79 27.79 -15.76
C LEU A 62 -13.94 28.51 -16.82
N PRO A 63 -13.73 27.91 -18.00
CA PRO A 63 -13.02 28.56 -19.09
C PRO A 63 -13.66 29.92 -19.40
N TYR A 64 -12.84 30.95 -19.47
CA TYR A 64 -13.28 32.30 -19.82
C TYR A 64 -12.75 32.66 -21.20
N GLU A 65 -13.63 33.21 -22.05
CA GLU A 65 -13.29 33.68 -23.38
C GLU A 65 -13.96 35.03 -23.64
N ILE A 66 -13.20 36.00 -24.13
CA ILE A 66 -13.69 37.31 -24.56
C ILE A 66 -13.20 37.64 -25.96
N LYS A 67 -14.07 38.20 -26.79
CA LYS A 67 -13.68 38.72 -28.11
C LYS A 67 -12.95 40.06 -27.95
N LEU A 68 -11.81 40.16 -28.61
CA LEU A 68 -11.01 41.39 -28.63
C LEU A 68 -11.42 42.29 -29.79
N LEU A 69 -11.65 43.58 -29.49
CA LEU A 69 -11.90 44.62 -30.47
C LEU A 69 -10.68 45.57 -30.48
N LEU A 70 -9.74 45.32 -31.40
CA LEU A 70 -8.49 46.06 -31.48
C LEU A 70 -8.65 47.41 -32.20
N LYS A 71 -9.44 48.33 -31.62
CA LYS A 71 -9.67 49.68 -32.17
C LYS A 71 -8.70 50.76 -31.68
N GLN A 72 -7.90 50.46 -30.66
CA GLN A 72 -6.93 51.38 -30.03
C GLN A 72 -5.59 50.74 -29.84
N ASN A 73 -4.51 51.53 -29.73
CA ASN A 73 -3.15 51.06 -29.55
C ASN A 73 -2.86 50.57 -28.11
N ALA A 74 -3.67 50.94 -27.14
CA ALA A 74 -3.62 50.45 -25.76
C ALA A 74 -5.05 50.13 -25.28
N ILE A 75 -5.28 48.90 -24.85
CA ILE A 75 -6.58 48.40 -24.39
C ILE A 75 -6.42 47.93 -22.95
N LEU A 76 -7.16 48.55 -22.05
CA LEU A 76 -7.36 48.08 -20.67
C LEU A 76 -8.68 47.31 -20.62
N LEU A 77 -8.58 46.03 -20.35
CA LEU A 77 -9.76 45.19 -20.18
C LEU A 77 -10.37 45.41 -18.77
N PRO A 78 -11.70 45.31 -18.65
CA PRO A 78 -12.33 45.31 -17.32
C PRO A 78 -11.85 44.11 -16.51
N ASP A 79 -12.00 44.17 -15.17
CA ASP A 79 -11.66 43.08 -14.28
C ASP A 79 -12.38 41.79 -14.72
N ILE A 80 -11.59 40.76 -14.97
CA ILE A 80 -12.09 39.46 -15.41
C ILE A 80 -12.38 38.63 -14.16
N LEU A 81 -13.64 38.40 -13.87
CA LEU A 81 -14.09 37.57 -12.76
C LEU A 81 -14.22 36.10 -13.23
N LEU A 82 -13.31 35.23 -12.79
CA LEU A 82 -13.44 33.81 -13.05
C LEU A 82 -14.40 33.17 -12.06
N LYS A 83 -15.40 32.49 -12.59
CA LYS A 83 -16.29 31.66 -11.78
C LYS A 83 -15.60 30.34 -11.50
N THR A 84 -15.61 29.92 -10.25
CA THR A 84 -15.11 28.61 -9.84
C THR A 84 -15.89 27.52 -10.58
N ASP A 85 -15.19 26.60 -11.20
CA ASP A 85 -15.83 25.45 -11.85
C ASP A 85 -16.20 24.41 -10.79
N ILE A 86 -17.39 24.57 -10.22
CA ILE A 86 -17.96 23.65 -9.22
C ILE A 86 -18.13 22.23 -9.79
N LYS A 87 -18.17 22.09 -11.12
CA LYS A 87 -18.22 20.78 -11.78
C LYS A 87 -16.85 20.09 -11.84
N GLN A 88 -15.74 20.83 -11.83
CA GLN A 88 -14.39 20.30 -11.66
C GLN A 88 -14.05 20.00 -10.19
N LEU A 89 -14.88 20.41 -9.23
CA LEU A 89 -14.85 19.94 -7.84
C LEU A 89 -15.24 18.46 -7.70
N LYS A 90 -15.86 17.89 -8.73
CA LYS A 90 -16.02 16.46 -8.85
C LYS A 90 -14.65 15.90 -9.16
N GLU A 91 -14.03 15.30 -8.11
CA GLU A 91 -12.86 14.45 -8.19
C GLU A 91 -11.97 14.82 -9.38
N VAL A 92 -10.89 15.53 -9.16
CA VAL A 92 -9.89 15.69 -10.20
C VAL A 92 -9.63 14.28 -10.67
N VAL A 93 -10.24 13.91 -11.80
CA VAL A 93 -9.86 12.71 -12.51
C VAL A 93 -8.42 12.96 -12.82
N ILE A 94 -7.54 12.42 -11.98
CA ILE A 94 -6.13 12.36 -12.27
C ILE A 94 -6.07 11.36 -13.41
N THR A 95 -6.32 11.88 -14.63
CA THR A 95 -6.02 11.17 -15.84
C THR A 95 -4.54 10.78 -15.77
N ASP A 96 -4.13 9.75 -16.45
CA ASP A 96 -2.75 9.20 -16.56
C ASP A 96 -1.61 10.25 -16.64
N HIS A 97 -1.92 11.49 -16.93
CA HIS A 97 -0.98 12.60 -17.03
C HIS A 97 -0.30 13.00 -15.72
N PHE A 98 -0.89 12.74 -14.54
CA PHE A 98 -0.25 13.11 -13.27
C PHE A 98 0.89 12.16 -12.92
N GLY A 99 0.70 10.87 -13.11
CA GLY A 99 1.75 9.85 -12.96
C GLY A 99 2.93 10.17 -13.88
N PHE A 100 2.66 10.42 -15.17
CA PHE A 100 3.69 10.77 -16.16
C PHE A 100 4.41 12.09 -15.84
N ARG A 101 3.72 13.14 -15.37
CA ARG A 101 4.38 14.39 -14.94
C ARG A 101 5.31 14.17 -13.75
N ARG A 102 4.86 13.44 -12.74
CA ARG A 102 5.68 13.13 -11.57
C ARG A 102 6.88 12.27 -11.96
N ASN A 103 6.69 11.30 -12.82
CA ASN A 103 7.77 10.47 -13.33
C ASN A 103 8.84 11.26 -14.05
N LYS A 104 8.50 12.37 -14.71
CA LYS A 104 9.50 13.28 -15.32
C LYS A 104 10.32 14.08 -14.31
N THR A 105 9.80 14.32 -13.12
CA THR A 105 10.46 15.12 -12.07
C THR A 105 11.14 14.27 -11.00
N GLU A 106 11.09 12.93 -11.14
CA GLU A 106 11.70 11.98 -10.23
C GLU A 106 12.53 10.97 -11.02
N SER A 107 13.64 10.54 -10.45
CA SER A 107 14.45 9.47 -11.03
C SER A 107 13.98 8.07 -10.61
N LEU A 108 13.31 7.94 -9.46
CA LEU A 108 12.75 6.68 -9.00
C LEU A 108 11.56 6.22 -9.86
N ASN A 109 11.35 4.91 -9.93
CA ASN A 109 10.17 4.31 -10.53
C ASN A 109 9.00 4.37 -9.52
N ILE A 110 8.05 5.27 -9.78
CA ILE A 110 6.90 5.50 -8.90
C ILE A 110 5.61 5.24 -9.68
N GLU A 111 4.83 4.28 -9.19
CA GLU A 111 3.46 4.04 -9.65
C GLU A 111 2.48 4.81 -8.76
N THR A 112 1.57 5.54 -9.38
CA THR A 112 0.55 6.30 -8.64
C THR A 112 -0.83 5.85 -9.05
N VAL A 113 -1.65 5.46 -8.07
CA VAL A 113 -3.06 5.10 -8.26
C VAL A 113 -3.96 5.95 -7.38
N ASN A 114 -5.16 6.21 -7.85
CA ASN A 114 -6.17 7.01 -7.16
C ASN A 114 -7.35 6.13 -6.70
N SER A 115 -8.31 6.76 -6.01
CA SER A 115 -9.54 6.11 -5.54
C SER A 115 -10.34 5.45 -6.68
N ASN A 116 -10.38 6.03 -7.88
CA ASN A 116 -11.05 5.41 -9.02
C ASN A 116 -10.41 4.08 -9.42
N PHE A 117 -9.07 4.00 -9.42
CA PHE A 117 -8.37 2.74 -9.67
C PHE A 117 -8.73 1.71 -8.60
N ILE A 118 -8.72 2.11 -7.31
CA ILE A 118 -9.07 1.23 -6.19
C ILE A 118 -10.51 0.71 -6.35
N GLN A 119 -11.46 1.59 -6.64
CA GLN A 119 -12.86 1.21 -6.85
C GLN A 119 -13.09 0.27 -8.04
N ARG A 120 -12.33 0.44 -9.13
CA ARG A 120 -12.40 -0.44 -10.31
C ARG A 120 -11.74 -1.81 -10.09
N ASN A 121 -10.94 -1.97 -9.04
CA ASN A 121 -10.18 -3.18 -8.74
C ASN A 121 -10.37 -3.63 -7.28
N LEU A 122 -11.56 -3.43 -6.70
CA LEU A 122 -11.83 -3.75 -5.31
C LEU A 122 -11.50 -5.20 -4.97
N GLY A 123 -10.57 -5.40 -4.04
CA GLY A 123 -10.24 -6.68 -3.43
C GLY A 123 -10.89 -6.88 -2.06
N GLY A 124 -10.48 -7.89 -1.33
CA GLY A 124 -10.82 -8.08 0.09
C GLY A 124 -10.17 -7.01 0.99
N SER A 125 -9.04 -6.46 0.54
CA SER A 125 -8.29 -5.41 1.24
C SER A 125 -7.69 -4.41 0.25
N LEU A 126 -7.16 -3.28 0.76
CA LEU A 126 -6.43 -2.31 -0.07
C LEU A 126 -5.28 -2.97 -0.85
N MET A 127 -4.49 -3.83 -0.21
CA MET A 127 -3.34 -4.45 -0.85
C MET A 127 -3.77 -5.36 -2.01
N GLN A 128 -4.86 -6.10 -1.87
CA GLN A 128 -5.42 -6.91 -2.96
C GLN A 128 -5.91 -6.04 -4.12
N SER A 129 -6.46 -4.86 -3.84
CA SER A 129 -6.89 -3.91 -4.87
C SER A 129 -5.72 -3.35 -5.71
N LEU A 130 -4.47 -3.45 -5.22
CA LEU A 130 -3.27 -3.02 -5.93
C LEU A 130 -2.61 -4.10 -6.80
N GLN A 131 -3.07 -5.36 -6.76
CA GLN A 131 -2.46 -6.50 -7.47
C GLN A 131 -2.50 -6.41 -9.00
N ARG A 132 -3.26 -5.47 -9.55
CA ARG A 132 -3.26 -5.23 -11.00
C ARG A 132 -1.98 -4.56 -11.48
N ILE A 133 -1.25 -3.89 -10.58
CA ILE A 133 0.00 -3.20 -10.88
C ILE A 133 1.12 -4.23 -11.06
N PRO A 134 1.87 -4.25 -12.19
CA PRO A 134 2.99 -5.14 -12.38
C PRO A 134 4.02 -5.04 -11.25
N GLY A 135 4.57 -6.18 -10.82
CA GLY A 135 5.51 -6.24 -9.70
C GLY A 135 4.87 -6.09 -8.32
N VAL A 136 3.56 -5.89 -8.24
CA VAL A 136 2.82 -5.81 -6.97
C VAL A 136 1.90 -7.03 -6.83
N LYS A 137 2.15 -7.82 -5.81
CA LYS A 137 1.33 -8.98 -5.40
C LYS A 137 0.97 -8.82 -3.92
N THR A 138 0.28 -9.81 -3.40
CA THR A 138 0.04 -9.92 -1.95
C THR A 138 0.41 -11.31 -1.47
N ILE A 139 0.83 -11.38 -0.23
CA ILE A 139 0.76 -12.59 0.56
C ILE A 139 -0.54 -12.50 1.35
N SER A 140 -1.40 -13.51 1.25
CA SER A 140 -2.71 -13.49 1.89
C SER A 140 -3.05 -14.80 2.58
N VAL A 141 -3.90 -14.67 3.60
CA VAL A 141 -4.60 -15.78 4.26
C VAL A 141 -6.06 -15.36 4.33
N GLY A 142 -6.89 -15.97 3.49
CA GLY A 142 -8.30 -15.66 3.43
C GLY A 142 -8.67 -14.30 2.82
N SER A 143 -9.90 -13.86 3.07
CA SER A 143 -10.50 -12.68 2.45
C SER A 143 -10.11 -11.35 3.11
N GLY A 144 -9.76 -11.35 4.40
CA GLY A 144 -9.53 -10.13 5.18
C GLY A 144 -8.08 -9.76 5.43
N GLY A 145 -7.15 -10.71 5.31
CA GLY A 145 -5.74 -10.51 5.66
C GLY A 145 -4.82 -10.53 4.45
N SER A 146 -4.16 -9.41 4.15
CA SER A 146 -3.11 -9.41 3.12
C SER A 146 -2.02 -8.38 3.38
N LYS A 147 -0.80 -8.70 2.94
CA LYS A 147 0.37 -7.81 2.99
C LYS A 147 0.95 -7.60 1.60
N PRO A 148 1.55 -6.42 1.32
CA PRO A 148 2.14 -6.14 0.03
C PRO A 148 3.35 -7.02 -0.23
N LEU A 149 3.47 -7.46 -1.46
CA LEU A 149 4.64 -8.13 -2.01
C LEU A 149 5.09 -7.33 -3.24
N ILE A 150 6.22 -6.62 -3.12
CA ILE A 150 6.79 -5.83 -4.21
C ILE A 150 7.98 -6.59 -4.78
N ARG A 151 7.89 -6.97 -6.06
CA ARG A 151 8.97 -7.72 -6.73
C ARG A 151 9.42 -8.95 -5.91
N GLY A 152 8.47 -9.63 -5.23
CA GLY A 152 8.76 -10.79 -4.39
C GLY A 152 9.41 -10.49 -3.02
N LEU A 153 9.47 -9.24 -2.59
CA LEU A 153 9.86 -8.83 -1.23
C LEU A 153 8.61 -8.41 -0.45
N SER A 154 8.51 -8.81 0.81
CA SER A 154 7.34 -8.60 1.66
C SER A 154 7.72 -8.40 3.13
N PHE A 155 6.73 -8.28 4.00
CA PHE A 155 6.88 -8.05 5.44
C PHE A 155 7.76 -6.83 5.71
N ASN A 156 8.77 -6.99 6.57
CA ASN A 156 9.68 -5.91 6.93
C ASN A 156 10.67 -5.51 5.82
N GLN A 157 10.51 -6.02 4.62
CA GLN A 157 11.26 -5.60 3.44
C GLN A 157 10.49 -4.56 2.61
N VAL A 158 9.21 -4.34 2.89
CA VAL A 158 8.36 -3.34 2.25
C VAL A 158 7.73 -2.46 3.32
N ILE A 159 8.00 -1.16 3.25
CA ILE A 159 7.38 -0.20 4.17
C ILE A 159 6.00 0.24 3.66
N VAL A 160 5.05 0.35 4.58
CA VAL A 160 3.77 1.02 4.31
C VAL A 160 3.76 2.31 5.12
N VAL A 161 3.45 3.43 4.46
CA VAL A 161 3.41 4.77 5.07
C VAL A 161 2.03 5.35 4.86
N GLU A 162 1.40 5.79 5.92
CA GLU A 162 0.09 6.43 5.88
C GLU A 162 0.17 7.83 6.51
N ASN A 163 -0.25 8.85 5.76
CA ASN A 163 -0.20 10.25 6.18
C ASN A 163 1.20 10.70 6.67
N GLY A 164 2.27 10.13 6.07
CA GLY A 164 3.66 10.42 6.43
C GLY A 164 4.24 9.56 7.56
N ILE A 165 3.44 8.79 8.28
CA ILE A 165 3.87 7.93 9.38
C ILE A 165 3.93 6.47 8.91
N LYS A 166 5.02 5.76 9.27
CA LYS A 166 5.17 4.33 9.01
C LYS A 166 4.05 3.56 9.71
N HIS A 167 3.35 2.68 8.98
CA HIS A 167 2.34 1.80 9.54
C HIS A 167 2.99 0.56 10.16
N GLU A 168 2.82 0.39 11.45
CA GLU A 168 3.46 -0.65 12.23
C GLU A 168 2.54 -1.86 12.47
N GLY A 169 2.65 -2.86 11.62
CA GLY A 169 1.90 -4.13 11.65
C GLY A 169 2.54 -5.23 10.80
N GLN A 170 3.65 -4.93 10.12
CA GLN A 170 4.28 -5.85 9.18
C GLN A 170 4.93 -7.07 9.84
N GLN A 171 5.46 -6.93 11.07
CA GLN A 171 6.26 -7.96 11.73
C GLN A 171 5.48 -9.18 12.21
N TRP A 172 4.14 -9.12 12.24
CA TRP A 172 3.35 -10.19 12.83
C TRP A 172 3.29 -11.47 11.98
N GLY A 173 3.54 -11.40 10.72
CA GLY A 173 3.46 -12.54 9.82
C GLY A 173 2.44 -12.31 8.70
N ALA A 174 2.28 -13.29 7.82
CA ALA A 174 1.42 -13.16 6.65
C ALA A 174 -0.06 -13.47 6.93
N ASP A 175 -0.32 -14.15 8.02
CA ASP A 175 -1.65 -14.48 8.55
C ASP A 175 -2.41 -13.26 9.07
N HIS A 176 -1.72 -12.14 9.18
CA HIS A 176 -2.26 -10.88 9.65
C HIS A 176 -2.28 -9.85 8.53
N GLY A 177 -3.42 -9.23 8.30
CA GLY A 177 -3.57 -8.12 7.36
C GLY A 177 -2.87 -6.84 7.84
N LEU A 178 -3.01 -5.80 7.03
CA LEU A 178 -2.74 -4.43 7.44
C LEU A 178 -4.07 -3.79 7.79
N GLU A 179 -4.14 -3.17 8.93
CA GLU A 179 -5.32 -2.47 9.44
C GLU A 179 -5.45 -1.12 8.73
N ILE A 180 -5.94 -1.14 7.47
CA ILE A 180 -6.08 0.04 6.62
C ILE A 180 -7.45 0.00 5.93
N ASP A 181 -8.29 0.98 6.23
CA ASP A 181 -9.57 1.19 5.55
C ASP A 181 -9.37 1.60 4.08
N GLN A 182 -9.73 0.74 3.13
CA GLN A 182 -9.59 1.04 1.70
C GLN A 182 -10.51 2.17 1.21
N TYR A 183 -11.60 2.48 1.92
CA TYR A 183 -12.50 3.60 1.59
C TYR A 183 -11.92 4.96 2.01
N ALA A 184 -11.03 4.98 2.99
CA ALA A 184 -10.32 6.19 3.43
C ALA A 184 -9.16 6.57 2.50
N VAL A 185 -8.82 5.72 1.52
CA VAL A 185 -7.66 5.93 0.65
C VAL A 185 -8.05 6.69 -0.61
N ASN A 186 -7.44 7.86 -0.80
CA ASN A 186 -7.62 8.65 -2.00
C ASN A 186 -6.53 8.41 -3.06
N ARG A 187 -5.27 8.31 -2.62
CA ARG A 187 -4.13 8.11 -3.51
C ARG A 187 -3.06 7.24 -2.86
N VAL A 188 -2.55 6.29 -3.63
CA VAL A 188 -1.41 5.45 -3.24
C VAL A 188 -0.26 5.67 -4.22
N GLU A 189 0.94 5.82 -3.68
CA GLU A 189 2.17 5.80 -4.46
C GLU A 189 2.98 4.56 -4.08
N ILE A 190 3.37 3.79 -5.07
CA ILE A 190 4.22 2.61 -4.91
C ILE A 190 5.57 2.95 -5.48
N ILE A 191 6.57 3.01 -4.61
CA ILE A 191 7.94 3.35 -4.94
C ILE A 191 8.72 2.04 -5.01
N LYS A 192 9.31 1.76 -6.16
CA LYS A 192 10.10 0.56 -6.43
C LYS A 192 11.57 0.95 -6.56
N GLY A 193 12.47 0.09 -6.06
CA GLY A 193 13.90 0.35 -6.11
C GLY A 193 14.48 0.93 -4.81
N PRO A 194 15.71 1.53 -4.86
CA PRO A 194 16.44 1.92 -3.67
C PRO A 194 15.79 3.12 -2.96
N SER A 195 14.81 2.87 -2.10
CA SER A 195 14.00 3.89 -1.41
C SER A 195 14.36 4.09 0.07
N SER A 196 15.27 3.27 0.61
CA SER A 196 15.66 3.37 2.03
C SER A 196 16.28 4.71 2.40
N PHE A 197 16.90 5.43 1.46
CA PHE A 197 17.43 6.77 1.75
C PHE A 197 16.33 7.75 2.19
N MET A 198 15.10 7.56 1.72
CA MET A 198 13.97 8.44 2.04
C MET A 198 13.19 7.93 3.28
N TYR A 199 12.99 6.61 3.37
CA TYR A 199 12.08 6.01 4.35
C TYR A 199 12.80 5.27 5.50
N GLY A 200 14.12 5.06 5.39
CA GLY A 200 14.92 4.36 6.41
C GLY A 200 14.83 2.84 6.31
N SER A 201 15.00 2.17 7.45
CA SER A 201 14.86 0.73 7.57
C SER A 201 13.51 0.23 7.05
N ASP A 202 13.48 -1.01 6.57
CA ASP A 202 12.31 -1.72 6.07
C ASP A 202 11.81 -1.30 4.67
N ALA A 203 12.47 -0.31 4.03
CA ALA A 203 12.19 0.09 2.65
C ALA A 203 13.14 -0.56 1.62
N ILE A 204 13.67 -1.75 1.92
CA ILE A 204 14.64 -2.45 1.08
C ILE A 204 14.02 -2.98 -0.22
N GLY A 205 12.74 -3.36 -0.18
CA GLY A 205 11.96 -3.82 -1.33
C GLY A 205 11.15 -2.72 -2.01
N GLY A 206 10.99 -1.58 -1.34
CA GLY A 206 10.17 -0.46 -1.79
C GLY A 206 9.24 0.08 -0.72
N ALA A 207 8.38 1.02 -1.13
CA ALA A 207 7.43 1.66 -0.24
C ALA A 207 6.03 1.76 -0.86
N VAL A 208 5.00 1.51 -0.07
CA VAL A 208 3.60 1.80 -0.37
C VAL A 208 3.19 3.02 0.45
N THR A 209 3.00 4.17 -0.19
CA THR A 209 2.69 5.42 0.50
C THR A 209 1.24 5.82 0.24
N ILE A 210 0.43 5.77 1.28
CA ILE A 210 -0.95 6.25 1.29
C ILE A 210 -0.90 7.75 1.60
N LYS A 211 -1.28 8.55 0.62
CA LYS A 211 -1.23 10.01 0.75
C LYS A 211 -2.44 10.54 1.49
N PRO A 212 -2.28 11.63 2.23
CA PRO A 212 -3.40 12.33 2.84
C PRO A 212 -4.49 12.66 1.84
N VAL A 213 -5.74 12.66 2.30
CA VAL A 213 -6.87 13.15 1.50
C VAL A 213 -6.62 14.63 1.14
N PRO A 214 -6.86 15.02 -0.11
CA PRO A 214 -6.72 16.43 -0.51
C PRO A 214 -7.58 17.34 0.36
N LEU A 215 -7.05 18.53 0.68
CA LEU A 215 -7.80 19.51 1.45
C LEU A 215 -9.09 19.90 0.72
N PRO A 216 -10.23 19.95 1.41
CA PRO A 216 -11.48 20.47 0.83
C PRO A 216 -11.30 21.89 0.30
N PHE A 217 -12.08 22.27 -0.70
CA PHE A 217 -12.08 23.64 -1.18
C PHE A 217 -12.62 24.59 -0.11
N LYS A 218 -12.22 25.85 -0.18
CA LYS A 218 -12.71 26.87 0.74
C LYS A 218 -14.23 27.02 0.64
N ASN A 219 -14.87 27.24 1.78
CA ASN A 219 -16.32 27.45 1.91
C ASN A 219 -17.15 26.31 1.30
N THR A 220 -16.74 25.08 1.57
CA THR A 220 -17.44 23.88 1.14
C THR A 220 -17.80 22.99 2.32
N LEU A 221 -18.94 22.36 2.21
CA LEU A 221 -19.38 21.25 3.05
C LEU A 221 -19.87 20.14 2.14
N GLY A 222 -19.41 18.92 2.34
CA GLY A 222 -19.77 17.80 1.49
C GLY A 222 -19.44 16.45 2.11
N GLY A 223 -19.61 15.41 1.33
CA GLY A 223 -19.32 14.05 1.77
C GLY A 223 -19.58 13.01 0.70
N SER A 224 -19.54 11.76 1.11
CA SER A 224 -19.98 10.62 0.30
C SER A 224 -20.57 9.52 1.16
N ILE A 225 -21.47 8.76 0.56
CA ILE A 225 -21.95 7.48 1.10
C ILE A 225 -21.51 6.41 0.11
N ASP A 226 -20.77 5.45 0.59
CA ASP A 226 -20.27 4.32 -0.19
C ASP A 226 -20.97 3.04 0.30
N PHE A 227 -21.37 2.19 -0.62
CA PHE A 227 -21.94 0.87 -0.34
C PHE A 227 -21.27 -0.18 -1.20
N THR A 228 -20.95 -1.35 -0.63
CA THR A 228 -20.36 -2.47 -1.38
C THR A 228 -20.97 -3.79 -0.92
N GLY A 229 -21.37 -4.63 -1.88
CA GLY A 229 -21.78 -6.01 -1.67
C GLY A 229 -20.90 -6.96 -2.47
N LYS A 230 -20.58 -8.14 -1.90
CA LYS A 230 -19.82 -9.20 -2.57
C LYS A 230 -20.54 -10.54 -2.43
N SER A 231 -20.58 -11.32 -3.52
CA SER A 231 -21.32 -12.58 -3.54
C SER A 231 -20.55 -13.77 -2.97
N ASN A 232 -19.20 -13.77 -3.05
CA ASN A 232 -18.42 -14.94 -2.68
C ASN A 232 -18.49 -15.24 -1.17
N ASN A 233 -18.37 -14.22 -0.35
CA ASN A 233 -18.42 -14.30 1.12
C ASN A 233 -19.60 -13.51 1.71
N GLU A 234 -20.60 -13.21 0.91
CA GLU A 234 -21.82 -12.51 1.34
C GLU A 234 -21.52 -11.19 2.09
N GLN A 235 -20.45 -10.49 1.66
CA GLN A 235 -20.02 -9.26 2.31
C GLN A 235 -21.00 -8.13 2.06
N PHE A 236 -21.29 -7.38 3.13
CA PHE A 236 -21.90 -6.07 3.09
C PHE A 236 -20.95 -5.05 3.74
N GLY A 237 -20.76 -3.93 3.08
CA GLY A 237 -19.94 -2.84 3.59
C GLY A 237 -20.54 -1.50 3.25
N GLY A 238 -20.39 -0.55 4.16
CA GLY A 238 -20.79 0.83 3.97
C GLY A 238 -19.79 1.79 4.58
N SER A 239 -19.63 2.95 3.95
CA SER A 239 -18.75 4.01 4.46
C SER A 239 -19.42 5.36 4.28
N ILE A 240 -19.38 6.17 5.32
CA ILE A 240 -19.89 7.55 5.30
C ILE A 240 -18.72 8.49 5.54
N ASN A 241 -18.54 9.45 4.65
CA ASN A 241 -17.56 10.50 4.77
C ASN A 241 -18.24 11.86 4.83
N LEU A 242 -17.78 12.72 5.71
CA LEU A 242 -18.18 14.12 5.81
C LEU A 242 -16.94 14.99 5.88
N PHE A 243 -16.90 16.04 5.09
CA PHE A 243 -15.82 17.01 5.11
C PHE A 243 -16.35 18.45 4.99
N GLY A 244 -15.60 19.37 5.55
CA GLY A 244 -15.90 20.79 5.41
C GLY A 244 -14.67 21.66 5.56
N ARG A 245 -14.71 22.84 4.96
CA ARG A 245 -13.65 23.83 5.09
C ARG A 245 -14.23 25.24 4.99
N ASN A 246 -13.83 26.11 5.92
CA ASN A 246 -13.98 27.56 5.77
C ASN A 246 -12.70 28.16 5.13
N GLU A 247 -12.37 29.41 5.41
CA GLU A 247 -11.16 30.05 4.88
C GLU A 247 -9.86 29.35 5.32
N LYS A 248 -9.77 28.93 6.59
CA LYS A 248 -8.54 28.46 7.21
C LYS A 248 -8.65 27.09 7.87
N TRP A 249 -9.80 26.77 8.43
CA TRP A 249 -10.02 25.51 9.14
C TRP A 249 -10.76 24.51 8.26
N PHE A 250 -10.37 23.25 8.35
CA PHE A 250 -11.08 22.15 7.71
C PHE A 250 -11.25 20.99 8.68
N PHE A 251 -12.19 20.13 8.35
CA PHE A 251 -12.33 18.80 8.91
C PHE A 251 -12.65 17.80 7.80
N ASP A 252 -12.30 16.55 8.03
CA ASP A 252 -12.71 15.38 7.24
C ASP A 252 -12.90 14.21 8.20
N THR A 253 -14.02 13.51 8.13
CA THR A 253 -14.35 12.39 9.00
C THR A 253 -14.93 11.25 8.16
N ARG A 254 -14.59 10.02 8.52
CA ARG A 254 -15.11 8.82 7.86
C ARG A 254 -15.40 7.72 8.86
N MET A 255 -16.50 7.03 8.66
CA MET A 255 -16.85 5.80 9.36
C MET A 255 -17.14 4.72 8.33
N THR A 256 -16.49 3.57 8.49
CA THR A 256 -16.66 2.40 7.63
C THR A 256 -17.07 1.21 8.47
N VAL A 257 -18.03 0.43 7.99
CA VAL A 257 -18.48 -0.81 8.60
C VAL A 257 -18.50 -1.89 7.54
N MET A 258 -17.92 -3.04 7.84
CA MET A 258 -17.97 -4.24 6.99
C MET A 258 -18.32 -5.48 7.81
N ASP A 259 -19.17 -6.33 7.23
CA ASP A 259 -19.51 -7.66 7.76
C ASP A 259 -19.48 -8.66 6.60
N TYR A 260 -18.79 -9.77 6.77
CA TYR A 260 -18.66 -10.80 5.76
C TYR A 260 -18.69 -12.20 6.37
N GLY A 261 -19.23 -13.12 5.62
CA GLY A 261 -19.29 -14.54 5.98
C GLY A 261 -18.08 -15.34 5.47
N ASP A 262 -18.14 -16.63 5.65
CA ASP A 262 -17.16 -17.59 5.15
C ASP A 262 -17.05 -17.52 3.62
N TYR A 263 -15.83 -17.46 3.10
CA TYR A 263 -15.64 -17.37 1.66
C TYR A 263 -15.65 -18.74 0.97
N ARG A 264 -16.11 -18.74 -0.28
CA ARG A 264 -16.24 -19.95 -1.10
C ARG A 264 -15.02 -20.16 -1.98
N VAL A 265 -14.66 -21.45 -2.11
CA VAL A 265 -13.57 -21.91 -2.99
C VAL A 265 -14.11 -22.90 -4.01
N PRO A 266 -13.48 -23.06 -5.21
CA PRO A 266 -13.99 -23.95 -6.25
C PRO A 266 -13.57 -25.41 -6.01
N THR A 267 -13.82 -25.93 -4.81
CA THR A 267 -13.60 -27.32 -4.42
C THR A 267 -14.51 -27.66 -3.24
N ASP A 268 -14.90 -28.91 -3.12
CA ASP A 268 -15.65 -29.46 -1.98
C ASP A 268 -14.77 -30.12 -0.93
N THR A 269 -13.45 -30.22 -1.18
CA THR A 269 -12.51 -30.91 -0.29
C THR A 269 -11.14 -30.21 -0.33
N VAL A 270 -10.51 -30.09 0.82
CA VAL A 270 -9.11 -29.64 0.99
C VAL A 270 -8.34 -30.66 1.83
N HIS A 271 -7.00 -30.66 1.69
CA HIS A 271 -6.15 -31.60 2.39
C HIS A 271 -5.29 -30.87 3.42
N VAL A 272 -5.63 -31.04 4.69
CA VAL A 272 -4.85 -30.52 5.83
C VAL A 272 -3.99 -31.67 6.35
N TYR A 273 -2.68 -31.52 6.24
CA TYR A 273 -1.77 -32.65 6.35
C TYR A 273 -2.15 -33.76 5.35
N ASN A 274 -2.46 -34.95 5.82
CA ASN A 274 -2.98 -36.07 5.00
C ASN A 274 -4.48 -36.32 5.19
N TYR A 275 -5.18 -35.40 5.86
CA TYR A 275 -6.60 -35.56 6.15
C TYR A 275 -7.44 -34.75 5.12
N ALA A 276 -8.38 -35.47 4.49
CA ALA A 276 -9.33 -34.85 3.57
C ALA A 276 -10.47 -34.19 4.37
N VAL A 277 -10.52 -32.86 4.35
CA VAL A 277 -11.56 -32.06 5.02
C VAL A 277 -12.64 -31.73 4.01
N PRO A 278 -13.87 -32.26 4.17
CA PRO A 278 -14.99 -31.87 3.32
C PRO A 278 -15.46 -30.46 3.67
N LEU A 279 -15.83 -29.67 2.64
CA LEU A 279 -16.32 -28.30 2.79
C LEU A 279 -17.83 -28.26 2.54
N TYR A 280 -18.58 -27.81 3.53
CA TYR A 280 -20.02 -27.59 3.37
C TYR A 280 -20.28 -26.38 2.45
N LYS A 281 -21.07 -26.56 1.40
CA LYS A 281 -21.36 -25.53 0.38
C LYS A 281 -20.08 -24.86 -0.22
N ASN A 282 -18.97 -25.57 -0.26
CA ASN A 282 -17.67 -25.07 -0.70
C ASN A 282 -17.13 -23.88 0.13
N GLN A 283 -17.63 -23.70 1.35
CA GLN A 283 -17.24 -22.62 2.26
C GLN A 283 -16.08 -23.06 3.16
N LEU A 284 -15.15 -22.15 3.37
CA LEU A 284 -14.10 -22.34 4.38
C LEU A 284 -14.64 -21.92 5.73
N ARG A 285 -14.87 -22.91 6.58
CA ARG A 285 -15.42 -22.73 7.93
C ARG A 285 -14.63 -21.71 8.74
N ASN A 286 -15.36 -20.80 9.39
CA ASN A 286 -14.78 -19.84 10.32
C ASN A 286 -13.83 -18.83 9.67
N THR A 287 -14.13 -18.41 8.45
CA THR A 287 -13.36 -17.32 7.78
C THR A 287 -14.16 -16.02 7.68
N ALA A 288 -15.29 -15.96 8.38
CA ALA A 288 -16.11 -14.77 8.55
C ALA A 288 -15.36 -13.65 9.31
N GLY A 289 -15.80 -12.41 9.13
CA GLY A 289 -15.19 -11.29 9.85
C GLY A 289 -16.01 -10.01 9.83
N ARG A 290 -15.60 -9.07 10.69
CA ARG A 290 -16.22 -7.75 10.86
C ARG A 290 -15.14 -6.70 10.98
N GLU A 291 -15.42 -5.50 10.44
CA GLU A 291 -14.55 -4.34 10.54
C GLU A 291 -15.37 -3.10 10.93
N LEU A 292 -14.78 -2.28 11.79
CA LEU A 292 -15.30 -0.96 12.15
C LEU A 292 -14.15 0.04 12.16
N ASP A 293 -14.17 0.97 11.21
CA ASP A 293 -13.09 1.92 11.02
C ASP A 293 -13.59 3.33 11.20
N LEU A 294 -12.82 4.11 11.93
CA LEU A 294 -13.09 5.51 12.19
C LEU A 294 -11.87 6.34 11.80
N HIS A 295 -12.07 7.38 11.00
CA HIS A 295 -11.04 8.32 10.63
C HIS A 295 -11.52 9.74 10.88
N ALA A 296 -10.63 10.57 11.36
CA ALA A 296 -10.87 12.00 11.51
C ALA A 296 -9.59 12.76 11.19
N SER A 297 -9.73 13.87 10.49
CA SER A 297 -8.66 14.85 10.35
C SER A 297 -9.21 16.25 10.50
N THR A 298 -8.40 17.13 11.05
CA THR A 298 -8.71 18.55 11.18
C THR A 298 -7.43 19.35 11.09
N GLY A 299 -7.51 20.56 10.59
CA GLY A 299 -6.31 21.36 10.45
C GLY A 299 -6.56 22.82 10.16
N TYR A 300 -5.50 23.59 10.39
CA TYR A 300 -5.40 25.00 10.09
C TYR A 300 -4.48 25.22 8.90
N VAL A 301 -4.96 25.91 7.87
CA VAL A 301 -4.28 26.03 6.59
C VAL A 301 -4.23 27.49 6.16
N THR A 302 -3.03 28.00 5.94
CA THR A 302 -2.75 29.29 5.31
C THR A 302 -1.78 29.10 4.15
N GLN A 303 -1.40 30.17 3.48
CA GLN A 303 -0.39 30.12 2.40
C GLN A 303 1.00 29.71 2.88
N LYS A 304 1.36 30.06 4.13
CA LYS A 304 2.72 29.83 4.67
C LYS A 304 2.76 28.82 5.81
N PHE A 305 1.62 28.41 6.35
CA PHE A 305 1.54 27.52 7.48
C PHE A 305 0.38 26.53 7.32
N THR A 306 0.65 25.28 7.53
CA THR A 306 -0.34 24.19 7.55
C THR A 306 -0.05 23.28 8.72
N SER A 307 -1.04 23.03 9.56
CA SER A 307 -0.95 22.01 10.61
C SER A 307 -2.19 21.15 10.57
N VAL A 308 -2.00 19.84 10.42
CA VAL A 308 -3.08 18.85 10.29
C VAL A 308 -2.91 17.76 11.32
N PHE A 309 -3.96 17.50 12.06
CA PHE A 309 -4.10 16.35 12.95
C PHE A 309 -4.89 15.26 12.24
N TYR A 310 -4.43 14.04 12.36
CA TYR A 310 -5.08 12.82 11.89
C TYR A 310 -5.29 11.89 13.08
N ALA A 311 -6.47 11.30 13.16
CA ALA A 311 -6.78 10.24 14.10
C ALA A 311 -7.49 9.11 13.34
N SER A 312 -7.11 7.87 13.61
CA SER A 312 -7.80 6.70 13.08
C SER A 312 -7.85 5.59 14.11
N ASN A 313 -8.92 4.81 14.05
CA ASN A 313 -9.07 3.58 14.80
C ASN A 313 -9.67 2.54 13.85
N VAL A 314 -8.93 1.48 13.59
CA VAL A 314 -9.34 0.35 12.75
C VAL A 314 -9.50 -0.85 13.66
N TYR A 315 -10.71 -1.37 13.74
CA TYR A 315 -11.04 -2.60 14.48
C TYR A 315 -11.43 -3.70 13.53
N THR A 316 -10.77 -4.85 13.66
CA THR A 316 -11.10 -6.07 12.92
C THR A 316 -11.26 -7.24 13.86
N LYS A 317 -12.29 -8.05 13.61
CA LYS A 317 -12.43 -9.39 14.18
C LYS A 317 -12.63 -10.36 13.03
N SER A 318 -11.79 -11.40 12.92
CA SER A 318 -11.87 -12.37 11.83
C SER A 318 -11.47 -13.76 12.31
N GLY A 319 -12.22 -14.76 11.87
CA GLY A 319 -11.89 -16.14 12.11
C GLY A 319 -10.78 -16.63 11.19
N PHE A 320 -10.19 -17.76 11.55
CA PHE A 320 -9.26 -18.53 10.76
C PHE A 320 -9.91 -19.85 10.33
N PHE A 321 -9.50 -20.41 9.20
CA PHE A 321 -10.02 -21.69 8.77
C PHE A 321 -9.80 -22.74 9.88
N ALA A 322 -10.89 -23.16 10.51
CA ALA A 322 -10.85 -23.95 11.74
C ALA A 322 -10.04 -25.25 11.59
N ASN A 323 -10.21 -25.95 10.46
CA ASN A 323 -9.48 -27.20 10.20
C ASN A 323 -8.00 -27.02 9.86
N ALA A 324 -7.54 -25.78 9.66
CA ALA A 324 -6.16 -25.44 9.36
C ALA A 324 -5.47 -24.71 10.52
N HIS A 325 -6.07 -24.72 11.71
CA HIS A 325 -5.47 -24.17 12.92
C HIS A 325 -5.26 -25.29 13.95
N GLY A 326 -4.07 -25.33 14.54
CA GLY A 326 -3.71 -26.41 15.47
C GLY A 326 -3.27 -27.69 14.80
N LEU A 327 -3.16 -28.76 15.57
CA LEU A 327 -2.53 -30.02 15.16
C LEU A 327 -3.51 -31.10 14.74
N GLU A 328 -4.78 -30.97 15.08
CA GLU A 328 -5.80 -31.99 14.82
C GLU A 328 -7.00 -31.44 14.04
N PRO A 329 -6.91 -31.43 12.70
CA PRO A 329 -8.02 -30.97 11.85
C PRO A 329 -9.31 -31.78 12.02
N ARG A 330 -9.25 -32.99 12.60
CA ARG A 330 -10.41 -33.88 12.86
C ARG A 330 -11.24 -33.45 14.06
N ASN A 331 -10.63 -32.74 15.01
CA ASN A 331 -11.30 -32.36 16.26
C ASN A 331 -12.20 -31.11 16.12
N VAL A 332 -12.31 -30.57 14.92
CA VAL A 332 -13.19 -29.43 14.66
C VAL A 332 -14.65 -29.85 14.65
N ASP A 333 -15.47 -29.21 15.47
CA ASP A 333 -16.93 -29.40 15.46
C ASP A 333 -17.53 -28.80 14.16
N THR A 334 -17.62 -29.66 13.14
CA THR A 334 -18.12 -29.26 11.82
C THR A 334 -19.59 -28.90 11.83
N GLU A 335 -20.40 -29.51 12.71
CA GLU A 335 -21.84 -29.20 12.83
C GLU A 335 -22.03 -27.78 13.37
N LEU A 336 -21.28 -27.42 14.39
CA LEU A 336 -21.30 -26.07 14.96
C LEU A 336 -20.85 -25.00 13.92
N HIS A 337 -19.71 -25.23 13.25
CA HIS A 337 -19.15 -24.27 12.28
C HIS A 337 -20.00 -24.16 11.01
N ASP A 338 -20.63 -25.23 10.54
CA ASP A 338 -21.46 -25.22 9.33
C ASP A 338 -22.88 -24.69 9.55
N LYS A 339 -23.26 -24.40 10.82
CA LYS A 339 -24.58 -23.88 11.17
C LYS A 339 -24.84 -22.49 10.61
N SER A 340 -23.83 -21.62 10.62
CA SER A 340 -23.92 -20.26 10.09
C SER A 340 -22.58 -19.84 9.50
N SER A 341 -22.57 -19.37 8.24
CA SER A 341 -21.40 -18.83 7.57
C SER A 341 -20.95 -17.45 8.12
N ARG A 342 -21.70 -16.85 9.06
CA ARG A 342 -21.41 -15.52 9.63
C ARG A 342 -20.91 -15.57 11.06
N ASP A 343 -20.93 -16.74 11.68
CA ASP A 343 -20.42 -16.89 13.03
C ASP A 343 -18.89 -16.85 13.02
N ILE A 344 -18.33 -16.09 13.94
CA ILE A 344 -16.88 -16.01 14.16
C ILE A 344 -16.60 -16.77 15.45
N LEU A 345 -16.29 -18.06 15.29
CA LEU A 345 -15.97 -18.97 16.37
C LEU A 345 -14.44 -19.07 16.56
N MET A 346 -13.99 -19.83 17.53
CA MET A 346 -12.55 -20.12 17.66
C MET A 346 -12.06 -21.10 16.58
N PRO A 347 -10.87 -20.89 16.03
CA PRO A 347 -9.93 -19.83 16.31
C PRO A 347 -10.27 -18.51 15.61
N PHE A 348 -10.03 -17.36 16.25
CA PHE A 348 -10.20 -16.04 15.65
C PHE A 348 -9.17 -15.04 16.18
N GLN A 349 -9.03 -13.94 15.48
CA GLN A 349 -8.24 -12.79 15.93
C GLN A 349 -9.11 -11.55 16.11
N GLU A 350 -8.69 -10.70 17.04
CA GLU A 350 -9.19 -9.34 17.22
C GLU A 350 -8.02 -8.36 17.20
N VAL A 351 -8.15 -7.33 16.41
CA VAL A 351 -7.11 -6.29 16.28
C VAL A 351 -7.74 -4.93 16.40
N THR A 352 -7.14 -4.09 17.22
CA THR A 352 -7.44 -2.65 17.27
C THR A 352 -6.16 -1.90 16.95
N HIS A 353 -6.17 -1.13 15.86
CA HIS A 353 -5.06 -0.28 15.48
C HIS A 353 -5.47 1.19 15.57
N THR A 354 -4.99 1.86 16.60
CA THR A 354 -5.21 3.29 16.82
C THR A 354 -3.99 4.08 16.37
N LYS A 355 -4.21 5.16 15.60
CA LYS A 355 -3.18 6.13 15.23
C LYS A 355 -3.63 7.55 15.55
N ILE A 356 -2.69 8.33 16.05
CA ILE A 356 -2.84 9.79 16.17
C ILE A 356 -1.56 10.40 15.63
N SER A 357 -1.69 11.35 14.70
CA SER A 357 -0.51 12.02 14.16
C SER A 357 -0.78 13.49 13.87
N ASN A 358 0.29 14.26 13.82
CA ASN A 358 0.28 15.65 13.40
C ASN A 358 1.35 15.86 12.33
N THR A 359 0.97 16.52 11.26
CA THR A 359 1.92 17.04 10.26
C THR A 359 1.79 18.55 10.22
N THR A 360 2.87 19.24 10.56
CA THR A 360 2.95 20.70 10.50
C THR A 360 4.01 21.12 9.51
N SER A 361 3.67 21.98 8.57
CA SER A 361 4.61 22.56 7.61
C SER A 361 4.50 24.06 7.57
N PHE A 362 5.64 24.73 7.38
CA PHE A 362 5.70 26.18 7.26
C PHE A 362 6.77 26.61 6.28
N GLN A 363 6.48 27.72 5.56
CA GLN A 363 7.36 28.31 4.57
C GLN A 363 8.15 29.46 5.18
N LEU A 364 9.48 29.34 5.21
CA LEU A 364 10.41 30.35 5.69
C LEU A 364 11.34 30.76 4.53
N GLY A 365 10.96 31.82 3.81
CA GLY A 365 11.69 32.19 2.59
C GLY A 365 11.66 31.08 1.55
N ASN A 366 12.82 30.55 1.16
CA ASN A 366 12.97 29.41 0.25
C ASN A 366 12.99 28.04 0.95
N HIS A 367 12.88 28.00 2.28
CA HIS A 367 12.79 26.79 3.08
C HIS A 367 11.36 26.37 3.33
N LYS A 368 11.04 25.10 3.11
CA LYS A 368 9.81 24.46 3.53
C LYS A 368 10.13 23.46 4.62
N VAL A 369 9.86 23.85 5.85
CA VAL A 369 10.09 23.01 7.02
C VAL A 369 8.83 22.21 7.32
N GLU A 370 9.01 20.93 7.58
CA GLU A 370 7.93 20.00 7.95
C GLU A 370 8.31 19.20 9.19
N THR A 371 7.39 19.13 10.13
CA THR A 371 7.49 18.27 11.30
C THR A 371 6.36 17.26 11.31
N GLN A 372 6.66 16.04 11.71
CA GLN A 372 5.68 14.97 11.85
C GLN A 372 5.83 14.33 13.24
N LEU A 373 4.71 14.18 13.93
CA LEU A 373 4.61 13.50 15.21
C LEU A 373 3.60 12.38 15.06
N GLY A 374 3.88 11.21 15.60
CA GLY A 374 3.00 10.05 15.50
C GLY A 374 2.99 9.23 16.78
N TYR A 375 1.81 8.77 17.14
CA TYR A 375 1.58 7.72 18.12
C TYR A 375 0.72 6.64 17.49
N GLN A 376 1.10 5.37 17.68
CA GLN A 376 0.33 4.22 17.23
C GLN A 376 0.25 3.19 18.36
N LYS A 377 -0.90 2.54 18.44
CA LYS A 377 -1.09 1.35 19.25
C LYS A 377 -1.73 0.26 18.42
N ASN A 378 -1.02 -0.86 18.23
CA ASN A 378 -1.56 -2.07 17.63
C ASN A 378 -1.77 -3.09 18.75
N PHE A 379 -3.03 -3.33 19.10
CA PHE A 379 -3.42 -4.28 20.12
C PHE A 379 -4.09 -5.47 19.45
N ARG A 380 -3.41 -6.61 19.47
CA ARG A 380 -3.81 -7.84 18.81
C ARG A 380 -3.99 -8.95 19.81
N ARG A 381 -5.09 -9.69 19.68
CA ARG A 381 -5.38 -10.91 20.44
C ARG A 381 -5.77 -12.03 19.49
N GLU A 382 -5.20 -13.20 19.74
CA GLU A 382 -5.51 -14.45 19.02
C GLU A 382 -6.17 -15.40 20.02
N TRP A 383 -7.33 -15.88 19.66
CA TRP A 383 -8.18 -16.71 20.52
C TRP A 383 -8.31 -18.09 19.93
N SER A 384 -8.02 -19.11 20.73
CA SER A 384 -8.16 -20.51 20.38
C SER A 384 -8.45 -21.32 21.64
N HIS A 385 -9.20 -22.41 21.52
CA HIS A 385 -9.33 -23.34 22.62
C HIS A 385 -7.96 -23.84 23.06
N TYR A 386 -7.76 -23.92 24.36
CA TYR A 386 -6.53 -24.46 24.89
C TYR A 386 -6.35 -25.92 24.45
N VAL A 387 -5.23 -26.19 23.82
CA VAL A 387 -4.81 -27.53 23.43
C VAL A 387 -3.39 -27.73 23.93
N ASN A 388 -3.20 -28.75 24.77
CA ASN A 388 -1.88 -29.06 25.28
C ASN A 388 -0.97 -29.67 24.21
N HIS A 389 0.26 -29.23 24.17
CA HIS A 389 1.30 -29.69 23.23
C HIS A 389 2.59 -29.95 23.99
N GLY A 390 3.33 -30.96 23.57
CA GLY A 390 4.59 -31.31 24.21
C GLY A 390 4.39 -31.57 25.71
N PHE A 391 5.03 -30.77 26.56
CA PHE A 391 4.97 -30.87 28.00
C PHE A 391 3.92 -29.97 28.66
N MET A 392 3.08 -29.30 27.89
CA MET A 392 2.01 -28.49 28.44
C MET A 392 1.06 -29.31 29.30
N PRO A 393 0.55 -28.77 30.41
CA PRO A 393 -0.43 -29.46 31.27
C PRO A 393 -1.66 -29.91 30.45
N PRO A 394 -2.21 -31.12 30.71
CA PRO A 394 -3.42 -31.59 30.01
C PRO A 394 -4.67 -30.77 30.30
N ILE A 395 -4.70 -30.08 31.43
CA ILE A 395 -5.77 -29.17 31.86
C ILE A 395 -5.12 -27.81 32.11
N TYR A 396 -5.77 -26.75 31.59
CA TYR A 396 -5.31 -25.38 31.82
C TYR A 396 -5.44 -25.03 33.30
N PRO A 397 -4.38 -24.50 33.96
CA PRO A 397 -4.41 -24.19 35.39
C PRO A 397 -5.35 -23.01 35.71
N ASP A 398 -6.15 -23.13 36.78
CA ASP A 398 -7.10 -22.11 37.22
C ASP A 398 -6.44 -20.82 37.71
N ASP A 399 -5.17 -20.88 38.16
CA ASP A 399 -4.40 -19.77 38.68
C ASP A 399 -3.61 -18.97 37.64
N MET A 400 -3.78 -19.33 36.35
CA MET A 400 -3.12 -18.61 35.26
C MET A 400 -3.67 -17.19 35.10
N TYR A 401 -2.76 -16.23 34.92
CA TYR A 401 -3.13 -14.84 34.68
C TYR A 401 -3.85 -14.61 33.33
N ALA A 402 -3.49 -15.36 32.28
CA ALA A 402 -4.12 -15.27 30.98
C ALA A 402 -5.41 -16.08 30.94
N PRO A 403 -6.47 -15.63 30.25
CA PRO A 403 -7.67 -16.44 30.01
C PRO A 403 -7.33 -17.73 29.27
N GLN A 404 -8.05 -18.83 29.58
CA GLN A 404 -7.85 -20.17 28.97
C GLN A 404 -7.88 -20.16 27.44
N ASP A 405 -8.74 -19.35 26.83
CA ASP A 405 -8.88 -19.29 25.39
C ASP A 405 -8.01 -18.20 24.72
N LEU A 406 -7.21 -17.46 25.49
CA LEU A 406 -6.27 -16.47 24.95
C LEU A 406 -4.97 -17.15 24.54
N GLU A 407 -4.84 -17.48 23.25
CA GLU A 407 -3.65 -18.11 22.72
C GLU A 407 -2.44 -17.16 22.79
N ARG A 408 -2.58 -15.98 22.19
CA ARG A 408 -1.51 -14.97 22.13
C ARG A 408 -2.07 -13.55 22.16
N GLN A 409 -1.34 -12.66 22.78
CA GLN A 409 -1.61 -11.23 22.77
C GLN A 409 -0.34 -10.43 22.52
N TYR A 410 -0.47 -9.41 21.70
CA TYR A 410 0.57 -8.42 21.42
C TYR A 410 0.01 -7.02 21.67
N ASP A 411 0.64 -6.26 22.57
CA ASP A 411 0.35 -4.84 22.84
C ASP A 411 1.55 -4.02 22.41
N LYS A 412 1.51 -3.54 21.16
CA LYS A 412 2.58 -2.76 20.57
C LYS A 412 2.22 -1.28 20.54
N GLN A 413 3.12 -0.46 21.09
CA GLN A 413 3.02 1.00 21.08
C GLN A 413 4.24 1.59 20.37
N VAL A 414 4.01 2.63 19.57
CA VAL A 414 5.05 3.28 18.77
C VAL A 414 4.89 4.79 18.84
N PHE A 415 5.97 5.48 19.18
CA PHE A 415 6.10 6.93 19.10
C PHE A 415 7.10 7.26 18.00
N SER A 416 6.74 8.17 17.11
CA SER A 416 7.59 8.59 16.01
C SER A 416 7.65 10.11 15.89
N VAL A 417 8.82 10.61 15.51
CA VAL A 417 9.05 12.01 15.19
C VAL A 417 9.90 12.11 13.93
N ALA A 418 9.55 13.04 13.05
CA ALA A 418 10.37 13.38 11.92
C ALA A 418 10.41 14.89 11.74
N PHE A 419 11.55 15.38 11.28
CA PHE A 419 11.78 16.76 10.88
C PHE A 419 12.42 16.75 9.50
N LYS A 420 11.96 17.64 8.62
CA LYS A 420 12.45 17.74 7.26
C LYS A 420 12.47 19.20 6.83
N ASP A 421 13.56 19.64 6.20
CA ASP A 421 13.69 20.93 5.55
C ASP A 421 13.97 20.74 4.06
N GLU A 422 13.11 21.29 3.23
CA GLU A 422 13.26 21.33 1.78
C GLU A 422 13.58 22.75 1.35
N PHE A 423 14.70 22.94 0.65
CA PHE A 423 15.10 24.25 0.15
C PHE A 423 15.79 24.18 -1.20
N SER A 424 15.66 25.27 -1.96
CA SER A 424 16.31 25.38 -3.27
C SER A 424 17.55 26.27 -3.19
N TRP A 425 18.65 25.82 -3.79
CA TRP A 425 19.87 26.58 -3.94
C TRP A 425 20.43 26.42 -5.36
N ARG A 426 20.35 27.49 -6.14
CA ARG A 426 20.66 27.48 -7.57
C ARG A 426 19.80 26.45 -8.33
N LYS A 427 20.44 25.43 -8.92
CA LYS A 427 19.78 24.33 -9.67
C LYS A 427 19.47 23.11 -8.79
N ASN A 428 19.87 23.14 -7.53
CA ASN A 428 19.68 22.06 -6.57
C ASN A 428 18.40 22.28 -5.76
N GLN A 429 17.74 21.19 -5.42
CA GLN A 429 16.65 21.12 -4.44
C GLN A 429 17.06 20.13 -3.37
N PHE A 430 17.54 20.67 -2.25
CA PHE A 430 17.95 19.88 -1.10
C PHE A 430 16.76 19.50 -0.23
N THR A 431 16.84 18.31 0.32
CA THR A 431 16.00 17.86 1.45
C THR A 431 16.93 17.30 2.51
N VAL A 432 16.91 17.89 3.70
CA VAL A 432 17.63 17.39 4.86
C VAL A 432 16.60 16.97 5.90
N GLY A 433 16.79 15.79 6.48
CA GLY A 433 15.81 15.31 7.46
C GLY A 433 16.40 14.40 8.52
N ILE A 434 15.73 14.36 9.66
CA ILE A 434 15.98 13.45 10.77
C ILE A 434 14.67 12.80 11.16
N ASN A 435 14.72 11.53 11.51
CA ASN A 435 13.59 10.81 12.08
C ASN A 435 14.03 9.94 13.25
N ALA A 436 13.14 9.74 14.21
CA ALA A 436 13.33 8.80 15.31
C ALA A 436 12.02 8.09 15.63
N GLU A 437 12.13 6.85 16.09
CA GLU A 437 11.01 6.00 16.45
C GLU A 437 11.37 5.15 17.68
N GLN A 438 10.45 5.12 18.65
CA GLN A 438 10.52 4.25 19.83
C GLN A 438 9.35 3.29 19.80
N GLN A 439 9.64 2.00 19.87
CA GLN A 439 8.66 0.93 19.90
C GLN A 439 8.74 0.16 21.22
N GLN A 440 7.60 -0.29 21.73
CA GLN A 440 7.51 -1.23 22.83
C GLN A 440 6.41 -2.24 22.52
N ASN A 441 6.71 -3.53 22.72
CA ASN A 441 5.75 -4.61 22.60
C ASN A 441 5.72 -5.45 23.85
N ASN A 442 4.54 -5.65 24.43
CA ASN A 442 4.30 -6.58 25.52
C ASN A 442 3.55 -7.79 24.99
N ILE A 443 3.71 -8.93 25.62
CA ILE A 443 3.07 -10.19 25.25
C ILE A 443 2.25 -10.74 26.41
N ASN A 444 1.22 -11.52 26.07
CA ASN A 444 0.42 -12.32 27.00
C ASN A 444 -0.19 -13.52 26.23
N GLY A 445 -0.84 -14.44 26.94
CA GLY A 445 -1.42 -15.66 26.40
C GLY A 445 -0.63 -16.90 26.81
N TRP A 446 -1.19 -18.07 26.51
CA TRP A 446 -0.57 -19.34 26.89
C TRP A 446 0.46 -19.87 25.88
N SER A 447 0.45 -19.36 24.63
CA SER A 447 1.38 -19.78 23.57
C SER A 447 2.48 -18.73 23.34
N PHE A 448 3.72 -19.17 23.32
CA PHE A 448 4.88 -18.32 23.04
C PHE A 448 5.33 -18.44 21.58
N LEU A 449 5.59 -17.31 20.93
CA LEU A 449 6.23 -17.25 19.63
C LEU A 449 7.40 -16.26 19.58
N ILE A 450 7.22 -15.05 20.10
CA ILE A 450 8.22 -13.98 20.15
C ILE A 450 8.23 -13.32 21.53
N PRO A 451 9.39 -12.87 22.04
CA PRO A 451 9.47 -12.21 23.34
C PRO A 451 8.93 -10.78 23.32
N ALA A 452 8.69 -10.23 24.51
CA ALA A 452 8.50 -8.81 24.69
C ALA A 452 9.79 -8.05 24.32
N PHE A 453 9.65 -6.86 23.70
CA PHE A 453 10.80 -6.08 23.26
C PHE A 453 10.58 -4.58 23.35
N LYS A 454 11.70 -3.84 23.38
CA LYS A 454 11.77 -2.40 23.12
C LYS A 454 12.73 -2.17 21.99
N GLN A 455 12.41 -1.24 21.10
CA GLN A 455 13.24 -0.91 19.95
C GLN A 455 13.28 0.61 19.77
N PHE A 456 14.46 1.14 19.53
CA PHE A 456 14.69 2.53 19.15
C PHE A 456 15.41 2.59 17.81
N ASN A 457 14.92 3.44 16.91
CA ASN A 457 15.52 3.69 15.60
C ASN A 457 15.66 5.19 15.41
N ALA A 458 16.78 5.63 14.81
CA ALA A 458 16.99 7.02 14.42
C ALA A 458 17.73 7.07 13.08
N GLY A 459 17.45 8.08 12.26
CA GLY A 459 18.10 8.25 10.98
C GLY A 459 18.26 9.72 10.61
N LEU A 460 19.37 10.04 9.96
CA LEU A 460 19.68 11.35 9.38
C LEU A 460 19.93 11.17 7.90
N PHE A 461 19.34 12.03 7.05
CA PHE A 461 19.53 11.94 5.61
C PHE A 461 19.67 13.30 4.94
N VAL A 462 20.37 13.30 3.82
CA VAL A 462 20.46 14.41 2.87
C VAL A 462 20.13 13.87 1.48
N TYR A 463 19.24 14.55 0.80
CA TYR A 463 18.84 14.25 -0.57
C TYR A 463 18.91 15.50 -1.41
N ASP A 464 19.52 15.41 -2.58
CA ASP A 464 19.62 16.52 -3.54
C ASP A 464 19.06 16.10 -4.89
N LYS A 465 18.28 16.99 -5.48
CA LYS A 465 17.84 16.95 -6.88
C LYS A 465 18.51 18.08 -7.63
N LEU A 466 19.42 17.75 -8.54
CA LEU A 466 20.11 18.68 -9.40
C LEU A 466 19.45 18.70 -10.78
N ARG A 467 18.79 19.79 -11.12
CA ARG A 467 18.26 20.03 -12.48
C ARG A 467 19.34 20.67 -13.35
N LEU A 468 20.08 19.84 -14.08
CA LEU A 468 21.13 20.32 -14.99
C LEU A 468 20.54 21.13 -16.15
N SER A 469 19.43 20.64 -16.74
CA SER A 469 18.68 21.28 -17.82
C SER A 469 17.21 20.85 -17.78
N GLU A 470 16.40 21.31 -18.73
CA GLU A 470 15.02 20.84 -18.90
C GLU A 470 14.92 19.33 -19.23
N LEU A 471 16.01 18.74 -19.76
CA LEU A 471 16.04 17.33 -20.16
C LEU A 471 16.70 16.43 -19.12
N TRP A 472 17.56 16.96 -18.26
CA TRP A 472 18.39 16.17 -17.35
C TRP A 472 18.14 16.52 -15.89
N LEU A 473 17.73 15.54 -15.13
CA LEU A 473 17.62 15.57 -13.67
C LEU A 473 18.55 14.51 -13.09
N LEU A 474 19.41 14.92 -12.16
CA LEU A 474 20.21 14.01 -11.34
C LEU A 474 19.67 14.01 -9.92
N HIS A 475 19.88 12.94 -9.21
CA HIS A 475 19.72 12.94 -7.76
C HIS A 475 20.90 12.24 -7.07
N GLY A 476 21.17 12.67 -5.84
CA GLY A 476 22.08 12.03 -4.92
C GLY A 476 21.49 12.01 -3.53
N ALA A 477 21.69 10.92 -2.79
CA ALA A 477 21.25 10.81 -1.42
C ALA A 477 22.28 10.07 -0.57
N VAL A 478 22.39 10.47 0.69
CA VAL A 478 23.12 9.75 1.74
C VAL A 478 22.27 9.69 2.99
N ARG A 479 22.40 8.59 3.72
CA ARG A 479 21.65 8.35 4.96
C ARG A 479 22.48 7.55 5.95
N LEU A 480 22.42 7.96 7.21
CA LEU A 480 22.96 7.25 8.35
C LEU A 480 21.80 6.82 9.25
N ASP A 481 21.81 5.58 9.70
CA ASP A 481 20.80 5.03 10.60
C ASP A 481 21.47 4.31 11.77
N TYR A 482 20.83 4.44 12.92
CA TYR A 482 21.13 3.74 14.15
C TYR A 482 19.87 3.06 14.67
N GLY A 483 20.01 1.83 15.16
CA GLY A 483 18.93 1.10 15.79
C GLY A 483 19.42 0.26 16.96
N LYS A 484 18.57 0.18 17.99
CA LYS A 484 18.80 -0.65 19.16
C LYS A 484 17.52 -1.43 19.46
N ILE A 485 17.65 -2.74 19.66
CA ILE A 485 16.56 -3.60 20.12
C ILE A 485 16.98 -4.32 21.40
N GLU A 486 16.07 -4.32 22.38
CA GLU A 486 16.21 -5.00 23.68
C GLU A 486 15.05 -5.98 23.82
N MET A 487 15.33 -7.25 23.93
CA MET A 487 14.37 -8.32 24.13
C MET A 487 14.48 -8.90 25.52
N LYS A 488 13.34 -9.28 26.09
CA LYS A 488 13.27 -9.83 27.43
C LYS A 488 13.31 -11.34 27.43
N GLN A 489 13.96 -11.89 28.46
CA GLN A 489 13.88 -13.32 28.73
C GLN A 489 12.43 -13.76 28.90
N TYR A 490 12.13 -14.97 28.40
CA TYR A 490 10.88 -15.66 28.65
C TYR A 490 11.15 -17.13 28.95
N ASN A 491 10.61 -17.62 30.07
CA ASN A 491 10.56 -19.03 30.44
C ASN A 491 9.12 -19.51 30.23
N ASP A 492 8.93 -20.77 29.86
CA ASP A 492 7.61 -21.38 29.84
C ASP A 492 6.94 -21.26 31.21
N TRP A 493 5.63 -21.16 31.22
CA TRP A 493 4.82 -21.09 32.45
C TRP A 493 4.58 -22.49 33.06
N PHE A 494 4.99 -23.55 32.38
CA PHE A 494 4.88 -24.95 32.82
C PHE A 494 6.26 -25.62 32.81
N PRO A 495 6.49 -26.60 33.71
CA PRO A 495 7.71 -27.39 33.71
C PRO A 495 7.70 -28.45 32.60
N SER A 496 8.85 -28.76 32.06
CA SER A 496 9.07 -29.82 31.07
C SER A 496 9.99 -30.90 31.65
N GLU A 497 9.63 -32.16 31.43
CA GLU A 497 10.43 -33.33 31.83
C GLU A 497 11.54 -33.61 30.79
N ILE A 498 12.73 -33.14 31.04
CA ILE A 498 13.88 -33.30 30.11
C ILE A 498 14.79 -34.40 30.58
N THR A 499 15.02 -35.39 29.71
CA THR A 499 15.94 -36.51 29.97
C THR A 499 17.24 -36.27 29.22
N GLU A 500 18.30 -35.98 29.96
CA GLU A 500 19.67 -35.88 29.42
C GLU A 500 20.58 -36.86 30.13
N ASN A 501 21.36 -37.62 29.34
CA ASN A 501 22.28 -38.64 29.86
C ASN A 501 21.64 -39.67 30.82
N GLY A 502 20.35 -40.01 30.60
CA GLY A 502 19.62 -40.96 31.41
C GLY A 502 19.06 -40.39 32.72
N GLN A 503 19.22 -39.10 32.97
CA GLN A 503 18.62 -38.42 34.13
C GLN A 503 17.47 -37.51 33.65
N THR A 504 16.29 -37.68 34.21
CA THR A 504 15.13 -36.84 33.95
C THR A 504 15.06 -35.72 35.01
N THR A 505 14.98 -34.47 34.54
CA THR A 505 14.80 -33.29 35.36
C THR A 505 13.59 -32.51 34.92
N SER A 506 12.83 -32.00 35.89
CA SER A 506 11.71 -31.11 35.67
C SER A 506 12.19 -29.65 35.65
N GLN A 507 12.03 -28.93 34.55
CA GLN A 507 12.54 -27.56 34.43
C GLN A 507 11.66 -26.68 33.56
N PHE A 508 11.54 -25.39 33.91
CA PHE A 508 10.89 -24.39 33.04
C PHE A 508 11.81 -24.05 31.90
N LEU A 509 11.42 -24.45 30.70
CA LEU A 509 12.28 -24.23 29.53
C LEU A 509 12.35 -22.76 29.15
N LYS A 510 13.58 -22.30 28.96
CA LYS A 510 13.85 -20.94 28.51
C LYS A 510 13.62 -20.84 27.01
N ARG A 511 12.62 -20.05 26.61
CA ARG A 511 12.25 -19.82 25.20
C ARG A 511 13.06 -18.67 24.59
N SER A 512 13.34 -17.63 25.37
CA SER A 512 14.12 -16.47 24.95
C SER A 512 15.05 -16.01 26.07
N ASN A 513 16.27 -15.58 25.71
CA ASN A 513 17.19 -14.91 26.61
C ASN A 513 16.97 -13.39 26.58
N ASP A 514 17.45 -12.70 27.65
CA ASP A 514 17.69 -11.26 27.51
C ASP A 514 18.70 -11.03 26.41
N LEU A 515 18.38 -10.19 25.47
CA LEU A 515 19.21 -9.89 24.31
C LEU A 515 19.13 -8.40 23.97
N THR A 516 20.30 -7.77 23.87
CA THR A 516 20.42 -6.40 23.36
C THR A 516 21.28 -6.43 22.10
N ARG A 517 20.78 -5.84 21.02
CA ARG A 517 21.49 -5.69 19.75
C ARG A 517 21.45 -4.25 19.28
N THR A 518 22.54 -3.79 18.72
CA THR A 518 22.67 -2.49 18.04
C THR A 518 23.04 -2.69 16.59
N PHE A 519 22.52 -1.82 15.73
CA PHE A 519 22.74 -1.87 14.29
C PHE A 519 23.01 -0.46 13.78
N GLU A 520 23.99 -0.34 12.91
CA GLU A 520 24.32 0.90 12.22
C GLU A 520 24.35 0.65 10.73
N SER A 521 23.90 1.64 9.96
CA SER A 521 23.91 1.52 8.50
C SER A 521 24.20 2.85 7.84
N PHE A 522 25.07 2.80 6.82
CA PHE A 522 25.27 3.87 5.86
C PHE A 522 24.68 3.46 4.52
N ASN A 523 23.82 4.30 3.96
CA ASN A 523 23.19 4.08 2.67
C ASN A 523 23.37 5.29 1.76
N TRP A 524 23.40 5.01 0.47
CA TRP A 524 23.48 6.03 -0.56
C TRP A 524 22.61 5.66 -1.74
N SER A 525 22.21 6.65 -2.52
CA SER A 525 21.52 6.47 -3.79
C SER A 525 21.96 7.54 -4.76
N ALA A 526 22.07 7.16 -6.02
CA ALA A 526 22.32 8.07 -7.13
C ALA A 526 21.41 7.70 -8.29
N GLY A 527 20.93 8.69 -9.02
CA GLY A 527 20.09 8.44 -10.16
C GLY A 527 20.08 9.56 -11.17
N VAL A 528 19.64 9.20 -12.36
CA VAL A 528 19.49 10.09 -13.48
C VAL A 528 18.15 9.90 -14.16
N ASN A 529 17.53 10.99 -14.57
CA ASN A 529 16.38 10.99 -15.43
C ASN A 529 16.66 11.88 -16.64
N TYR A 530 16.59 11.29 -17.83
CA TYR A 530 16.74 11.98 -19.11
C TYR A 530 15.41 11.95 -19.87
N THR A 531 14.84 13.11 -20.17
CA THR A 531 13.48 13.26 -20.67
C THR A 531 13.44 14.01 -22.02
N PRO A 532 13.90 13.39 -23.13
CA PRO A 532 13.80 13.99 -24.46
C PRO A 532 12.37 13.87 -25.01
N GLY A 533 11.59 14.96 -24.87
CA GLY A 533 10.25 15.04 -25.47
C GLY A 533 9.25 14.05 -24.87
N LYS A 534 8.90 13.00 -25.63
CA LYS A 534 7.89 11.98 -25.26
C LYS A 534 8.46 10.78 -24.51
N ILE A 535 9.77 10.70 -24.38
CA ILE A 535 10.48 9.59 -23.73
C ILE A 535 11.02 10.07 -22.38
N SER A 536 11.04 9.20 -21.40
CA SER A 536 11.76 9.37 -20.14
C SER A 536 12.60 8.12 -19.90
N LEU A 537 13.90 8.30 -19.74
CA LEU A 537 14.87 7.25 -19.44
C LEU A 537 15.42 7.48 -18.05
N LYS A 538 15.39 6.45 -17.21
CA LYS A 538 15.82 6.51 -15.82
C LYS A 538 16.85 5.45 -15.53
N ALA A 539 17.80 5.77 -14.69
CA ALA A 539 18.68 4.81 -14.06
C ALA A 539 18.93 5.22 -12.62
N ASN A 540 18.75 4.30 -11.71
CA ASN A 540 18.98 4.49 -10.29
C ASN A 540 19.82 3.35 -9.76
N MET A 541 20.80 3.70 -8.93
CA MET A 541 21.59 2.74 -8.20
C MET A 541 21.74 3.18 -6.75
N GLY A 542 21.87 2.22 -5.84
CA GLY A 542 22.05 2.55 -4.44
C GLY A 542 22.05 1.33 -3.54
N THR A 543 22.19 1.62 -2.26
CA THR A 543 22.06 0.63 -1.20
C THR A 543 20.76 0.85 -0.43
N SER A 544 20.17 -0.23 0.03
CA SER A 544 19.06 -0.22 0.97
C SER A 544 19.34 -1.22 2.08
N PHE A 545 18.72 -1.04 3.23
CA PHE A 545 18.93 -1.88 4.39
C PHE A 545 17.66 -2.09 5.19
N ARG A 546 17.68 -3.09 6.06
CA ARG A 546 16.75 -3.24 7.17
C ARG A 546 17.42 -3.87 8.37
N MET A 547 16.90 -3.58 9.53
CA MET A 547 17.34 -4.19 10.78
C MET A 547 16.54 -5.48 11.01
N PRO A 548 17.16 -6.54 11.57
CA PRO A 548 16.43 -7.71 12.03
C PRO A 548 15.40 -7.33 13.11
N ILE A 549 14.23 -7.94 13.03
CA ILE A 549 13.14 -7.74 14.01
C ILE A 549 13.20 -8.78 15.14
N ALA A 550 12.44 -8.54 16.20
CA ALA A 550 12.37 -9.46 17.35
C ALA A 550 12.03 -10.90 16.95
N LYS A 551 11.12 -11.07 15.98
CA LYS A 551 10.74 -12.39 15.47
C LYS A 551 11.92 -13.12 14.83
N GLU A 552 12.71 -12.43 14.03
CA GLU A 552 13.89 -13.01 13.34
C GLU A 552 15.03 -13.36 14.32
N LEU A 553 15.19 -12.53 15.36
CA LEU A 553 16.27 -12.72 16.33
C LEU A 553 15.92 -13.74 17.42
N ALA A 554 14.64 -13.91 17.79
CA ALA A 554 14.30 -14.62 19.02
C ALA A 554 12.97 -15.38 18.98
N SER A 555 12.39 -15.68 17.81
CA SER A 555 11.26 -16.62 17.78
C SER A 555 11.70 -17.99 18.24
N ASN A 556 10.86 -18.68 19.01
CA ASN A 556 11.10 -20.04 19.48
C ASN A 556 9.77 -20.72 19.84
N GLY A 557 8.88 -20.90 18.87
CA GLY A 557 7.55 -21.41 19.11
C GLY A 557 6.82 -21.90 17.88
N VAL A 558 5.67 -22.53 18.12
CA VAL A 558 4.80 -23.03 17.06
C VAL A 558 3.99 -21.89 16.46
N ASN A 559 4.03 -21.78 15.14
CA ASN A 559 3.10 -20.95 14.39
C ASN A 559 2.03 -21.88 13.80
N TYR A 560 0.88 -21.95 14.44
CA TYR A 560 -0.19 -22.89 14.10
C TYR A 560 -0.81 -22.63 12.73
N HIS A 561 -0.89 -21.34 12.32
CA HIS A 561 -1.41 -20.97 10.99
C HIS A 561 -0.55 -21.44 9.83
N TYR A 562 0.75 -21.75 10.09
CA TYR A 562 1.73 -22.16 9.07
C TYR A 562 2.23 -23.58 9.28
N PHE A 563 1.68 -24.31 10.23
CA PHE A 563 2.03 -25.71 10.50
C PHE A 563 3.51 -25.94 10.76
N ARG A 564 4.20 -24.99 11.41
CA ARG A 564 5.64 -25.05 11.60
C ARG A 564 6.08 -24.50 12.95
N PHE A 565 7.24 -24.96 13.38
CA PHE A 565 7.98 -24.38 14.49
C PHE A 565 8.95 -23.34 13.94
N GLU A 566 8.91 -22.12 14.44
CA GLU A 566 9.80 -21.03 14.00
C GLU A 566 10.88 -20.76 15.04
N LYS A 567 12.14 -20.68 14.58
CA LYS A 567 13.30 -20.40 15.43
C LYS A 567 14.09 -19.22 14.89
N GLY A 568 14.33 -18.24 15.75
CA GLY A 568 15.16 -17.06 15.46
C GLY A 568 16.65 -17.35 15.57
N ASP A 569 17.46 -16.47 14.99
CA ASP A 569 18.91 -16.43 15.16
C ASP A 569 19.33 -15.10 15.79
N PRO A 570 19.84 -15.10 17.04
CA PRO A 570 20.25 -13.88 17.75
C PRO A 570 21.49 -13.20 17.11
N ASN A 571 22.19 -13.85 16.20
CA ASN A 571 23.42 -13.37 15.56
C ASN A 571 23.20 -12.67 14.22
N LEU A 572 21.96 -12.57 13.74
CA LEU A 572 21.67 -11.89 12.48
C LEU A 572 22.22 -10.47 12.45
N SER A 573 22.80 -10.07 11.33
CA SER A 573 23.24 -8.71 11.06
C SER A 573 22.19 -7.94 10.26
N ALA A 574 22.30 -6.60 10.20
CA ALA A 574 21.42 -5.81 9.37
C ALA A 574 21.47 -6.26 7.90
N GLU A 575 20.33 -6.57 7.31
CA GLU A 575 20.22 -6.96 5.90
C GLU A 575 20.54 -5.76 5.01
N ARG A 576 21.33 -5.97 3.96
CA ARG A 576 21.72 -4.95 2.99
C ARG A 576 21.44 -5.43 1.58
N SER A 577 21.05 -4.52 0.70
CA SER A 577 20.96 -4.79 -0.73
C SER A 577 21.70 -3.74 -1.54
N TYR A 578 22.29 -4.16 -2.65
CA TYR A 578 22.78 -3.32 -3.73
C TYR A 578 21.77 -3.43 -4.87
N GLN A 579 21.27 -2.31 -5.33
CA GLN A 579 20.15 -2.25 -6.28
C GLN A 579 20.53 -1.42 -7.49
N LEU A 580 20.10 -1.90 -8.66
CA LEU A 580 20.12 -1.18 -9.92
C LEU A 580 18.71 -1.27 -10.53
N ASP A 581 18.10 -0.12 -10.73
CA ASP A 581 16.78 0.01 -11.34
C ASP A 581 16.88 0.88 -12.60
N LEU A 582 16.36 0.38 -13.69
CA LEU A 582 16.24 1.12 -14.93
C LEU A 582 14.76 1.39 -15.21
N GLY A 583 14.49 2.41 -16.00
CA GLY A 583 13.14 2.75 -16.44
C GLY A 583 13.15 3.38 -17.81
N MET A 584 12.23 2.94 -18.64
CA MET A 584 11.92 3.57 -19.91
C MET A 584 10.42 3.82 -19.98
N GLU A 585 10.04 5.06 -20.20
CA GLU A 585 8.65 5.47 -20.41
C GLU A 585 8.56 6.19 -21.75
N TRP A 586 7.57 5.81 -22.54
CA TRP A 586 7.23 6.49 -23.79
C TRP A 586 5.73 6.71 -23.83
N GLN A 587 5.35 7.96 -24.07
CA GLN A 587 3.94 8.32 -24.18
C GLN A 587 3.68 9.15 -25.43
N GLU A 588 2.73 8.71 -26.18
CA GLU A 588 2.19 9.38 -27.35
C GLU A 588 0.65 9.35 -27.30
N ASN A 589 -0.03 10.06 -28.24
CA ASN A 589 -1.49 10.23 -28.20
C ASN A 589 -2.28 8.92 -28.03
N LYS A 590 -1.86 7.86 -28.73
CA LYS A 590 -2.54 6.55 -28.73
C LYS A 590 -1.76 5.45 -28.01
N TRP A 591 -0.51 5.68 -27.64
CA TRP A 591 0.38 4.69 -27.06
C TRP A 591 0.96 5.17 -25.73
N SER A 592 0.98 4.29 -24.79
CA SER A 592 1.85 4.41 -23.61
C SER A 592 2.63 3.11 -23.43
N PHE A 593 3.89 3.24 -23.11
CA PHE A 593 4.81 2.12 -22.88
C PHE A 593 5.68 2.43 -21.68
N GLN A 594 5.82 1.46 -20.80
CA GLN A 594 6.72 1.53 -19.65
C GLN A 594 7.42 0.18 -19.49
N LEU A 595 8.74 0.21 -19.35
CA LEU A 595 9.58 -0.95 -19.07
C LEU A 595 10.48 -0.64 -17.89
N SER A 596 10.50 -1.49 -16.87
CA SER A 596 11.24 -1.30 -15.63
C SER A 596 12.04 -2.54 -15.24
N PRO A 597 13.20 -2.81 -15.88
CA PRO A 597 14.10 -3.87 -15.45
C PRO A 597 14.83 -3.50 -14.17
N PHE A 598 15.16 -4.52 -13.36
CA PHE A 598 15.86 -4.33 -12.09
C PHE A 598 16.83 -5.49 -11.79
N PHE A 599 17.81 -5.18 -10.94
CA PHE A 599 18.77 -6.13 -10.40
C PHE A 599 19.04 -5.81 -8.94
N ASN A 600 19.05 -6.84 -8.07
CA ASN A 600 19.35 -6.72 -6.65
C ASN A 600 20.33 -7.82 -6.22
N TYR A 601 21.36 -7.42 -5.47
CA TYR A 601 22.28 -8.32 -4.82
C TYR A 601 22.26 -8.10 -3.31
N PHE A 602 22.08 -9.17 -2.56
CA PHE A 602 22.09 -9.18 -1.10
C PHE A 602 23.28 -10.00 -0.61
N PRO A 603 24.23 -9.41 0.12
CA PRO A 603 25.31 -10.17 0.74
C PRO A 603 24.83 -10.98 1.95
N ASN A 604 23.72 -10.61 2.56
CA ASN A 604 23.20 -11.16 3.82
C ASN A 604 21.67 -11.08 3.91
N TYR A 605 20.97 -11.64 2.93
CA TYR A 605 19.51 -11.74 2.89
C TYR A 605 18.99 -12.58 4.06
N ILE A 606 18.03 -12.07 4.82
CA ILE A 606 17.38 -12.79 5.91
C ILE A 606 16.15 -13.52 5.38
N TYR A 607 16.09 -14.82 5.60
CA TYR A 607 14.96 -15.67 5.22
C TYR A 607 14.70 -16.76 6.26
N LEU A 608 13.47 -17.27 6.24
CA LEU A 608 13.08 -18.37 7.10
C LEU A 608 13.32 -19.70 6.34
N ASN A 609 14.37 -20.42 6.72
CA ASN A 609 14.84 -21.61 6.05
C ASN A 609 14.12 -22.87 6.58
N PRO A 610 13.47 -23.68 5.74
CA PRO A 610 12.94 -24.98 6.13
C PRO A 610 14.09 -25.97 6.40
N THR A 611 14.10 -26.59 7.57
CA THR A 611 15.07 -27.63 7.94
C THR A 611 14.48 -29.03 7.76
N SER A 612 15.31 -30.08 7.89
CA SER A 612 14.84 -31.46 7.97
C SER A 612 14.47 -31.90 9.39
N ARG A 613 14.63 -31.03 10.37
CA ARG A 613 14.36 -31.32 11.79
C ARG A 613 12.88 -31.07 12.12
N HIS A 614 12.40 -31.83 13.10
CA HIS A 614 11.08 -31.64 13.68
C HIS A 614 11.22 -31.31 15.16
N ASP A 615 10.32 -30.45 15.63
CA ASP A 615 10.26 -30.12 17.04
C ASP A 615 9.68 -31.29 17.86
N ILE A 616 10.34 -31.63 18.96
CA ILE A 616 9.97 -32.73 19.86
C ILE A 616 9.53 -32.25 21.23
N TYR A 617 9.74 -30.98 21.55
CA TYR A 617 9.49 -30.45 22.89
C TYR A 617 8.21 -29.61 23.00
N TYR A 618 7.89 -28.84 21.97
CA TYR A 618 6.88 -27.77 22.06
C TYR A 618 5.66 -27.98 21.16
N GLY A 619 5.73 -28.89 20.25
CA GLY A 619 4.65 -29.18 19.33
C GLY A 619 4.67 -30.64 18.91
N ALA A 620 3.58 -31.12 18.34
CA ALA A 620 3.43 -32.51 17.92
C ALA A 620 4.17 -32.81 16.61
N GLY A 621 5.50 -32.62 16.60
CA GLY A 621 6.33 -32.95 15.45
C GLY A 621 6.26 -31.94 14.31
N ASN A 622 6.04 -30.67 14.60
CA ASN A 622 6.10 -29.62 13.59
C ASN A 622 7.51 -29.49 12.99
N GLN A 623 7.59 -29.34 11.67
CA GLN A 623 8.84 -29.06 11.00
C GLN A 623 9.45 -27.76 11.50
N VAL A 624 10.75 -27.75 11.81
CA VAL A 624 11.49 -26.59 12.28
C VAL A 624 11.94 -25.76 11.09
N PHE A 625 11.60 -24.48 11.14
CA PHE A 625 12.07 -23.44 10.25
C PHE A 625 12.96 -22.49 11.03
N GLU A 626 14.15 -22.18 10.52
CA GLU A 626 15.12 -21.32 11.20
C GLU A 626 15.41 -20.08 10.37
N TYR A 627 15.52 -18.93 11.04
CA TYR A 627 15.98 -17.72 10.38
C TYR A 627 17.48 -17.82 10.10
N GLU A 628 17.85 -17.59 8.87
CA GLU A 628 19.22 -17.64 8.39
C GLU A 628 19.54 -16.42 7.52
N GLN A 629 20.84 -16.15 7.34
CA GLN A 629 21.34 -15.17 6.40
C GLN A 629 22.16 -15.81 5.29
N GLY A 630 21.96 -15.37 4.05
CA GLY A 630 22.70 -15.86 2.90
C GLY A 630 22.85 -14.83 1.80
N LYS A 631 23.78 -15.11 0.88
CA LYS A 631 23.92 -14.32 -0.35
C LYS A 631 22.78 -14.65 -1.29
N VAL A 632 22.14 -13.62 -1.85
CA VAL A 632 21.02 -13.78 -2.78
C VAL A 632 21.18 -12.81 -3.95
N MET A 633 20.86 -13.30 -5.14
CA MET A 633 20.74 -12.50 -6.36
C MET A 633 19.31 -12.53 -6.85
N ARG A 634 18.83 -11.39 -7.33
CA ARG A 634 17.49 -11.26 -7.90
C ARG A 634 17.52 -10.30 -9.08
N TYR A 635 16.83 -10.64 -10.14
CA TYR A 635 16.61 -9.76 -11.28
C TYR A 635 15.26 -10.02 -11.94
N GLY A 636 14.79 -9.05 -12.66
CA GLY A 636 13.50 -9.16 -13.32
C GLY A 636 13.14 -7.91 -14.08
N GLY A 637 11.88 -7.82 -14.45
CA GLY A 637 11.35 -6.65 -15.14
C GLY A 637 9.84 -6.61 -15.16
N GLU A 638 9.33 -5.41 -15.34
CA GLU A 638 7.92 -5.09 -15.44
C GLU A 638 7.66 -4.37 -16.74
N LEU A 639 6.61 -4.75 -17.43
CA LEU A 639 6.16 -4.13 -18.67
C LEU A 639 4.72 -3.67 -18.52
N GLN A 640 4.45 -2.43 -18.91
CA GLN A 640 3.11 -1.90 -19.10
C GLN A 640 3.03 -1.26 -20.49
N THR A 641 2.05 -1.64 -21.26
CA THR A 641 1.77 -0.98 -22.53
C THR A 641 0.28 -0.87 -22.74
N ARG A 642 -0.15 0.26 -23.27
CA ARG A 642 -1.54 0.52 -23.64
C ARG A 642 -1.60 1.13 -25.03
N TYR A 643 -2.54 0.65 -25.80
CA TYR A 643 -2.80 1.13 -27.16
C TYR A 643 -4.28 1.45 -27.36
N GLN A 644 -4.59 2.68 -27.72
CA GLN A 644 -5.92 3.13 -28.09
C GLN A 644 -6.11 2.93 -29.60
N PHE A 645 -6.65 1.77 -30.00
CA PHE A 645 -6.82 1.42 -31.42
C PHE A 645 -8.05 2.05 -32.06
N LEU A 646 -9.10 2.37 -31.28
CA LEU A 646 -10.26 3.16 -31.67
C LEU A 646 -10.52 4.25 -30.64
N GLU A 647 -11.36 5.23 -30.95
CA GLU A 647 -11.64 6.37 -30.07
C GLU A 647 -12.11 5.93 -28.67
N ASN A 648 -12.95 4.91 -28.61
CA ASN A 648 -13.54 4.39 -27.37
C ASN A 648 -12.96 3.03 -26.94
N PHE A 649 -11.98 2.47 -27.68
CA PHE A 649 -11.40 1.17 -27.37
C PHE A 649 -9.91 1.27 -27.13
N SER A 650 -9.44 0.63 -26.06
CA SER A 650 -8.02 0.46 -25.80
C SER A 650 -7.71 -0.98 -25.36
N ALA A 651 -6.54 -1.45 -25.75
CA ALA A 651 -5.95 -2.69 -25.24
C ALA A 651 -4.76 -2.38 -24.36
N GLU A 652 -4.50 -3.22 -23.37
CA GLU A 652 -3.31 -3.10 -22.53
C GLU A 652 -2.67 -4.47 -22.28
N ILE A 653 -1.37 -4.46 -22.06
CA ILE A 653 -0.58 -5.61 -21.65
C ILE A 653 0.21 -5.20 -20.42
N LEU A 654 0.05 -5.97 -19.35
CA LEU A 654 0.81 -5.82 -18.11
C LEU A 654 1.55 -7.13 -17.87
N ALA A 655 2.88 -7.10 -17.82
CA ALA A 655 3.69 -8.29 -17.64
C ALA A 655 4.73 -8.10 -16.55
N GLU A 656 5.09 -9.19 -15.89
CA GLU A 656 6.11 -9.20 -14.85
C GLU A 656 6.87 -10.52 -14.85
N TYR A 657 8.15 -10.42 -14.57
CA TYR A 657 9.06 -11.54 -14.43
C TYR A 657 10.02 -11.29 -13.27
N LEU A 658 10.26 -12.32 -12.47
CA LEU A 658 11.24 -12.33 -11.39
C LEU A 658 12.02 -13.64 -11.40
N TYR A 659 13.32 -13.53 -11.34
CA TYR A 659 14.24 -14.62 -10.99
C TYR A 659 14.92 -14.31 -9.67
N SER A 660 15.04 -15.30 -8.80
CA SER A 660 15.80 -15.21 -7.54
C SER A 660 16.57 -16.48 -7.28
N GLU A 661 17.79 -16.35 -6.73
CA GLU A 661 18.67 -17.47 -6.44
C GLU A 661 19.45 -17.22 -5.16
N GLN A 662 19.53 -18.25 -4.32
CA GLN A 662 20.40 -18.30 -3.16
C GLN A 662 21.80 -18.69 -3.60
N LEU A 663 22.79 -17.82 -3.38
CA LEU A 663 24.17 -17.99 -3.82
C LEU A 663 25.07 -18.65 -2.75
N SER A 664 24.57 -18.79 -1.53
CA SER A 664 25.31 -19.38 -0.40
C SER A 664 24.37 -20.11 0.55
N GLY A 665 24.93 -20.79 1.55
CA GLY A 665 24.19 -21.54 2.56
C GLY A 665 23.73 -22.93 2.10
N SER A 666 22.91 -23.57 2.92
CA SER A 666 22.41 -24.94 2.72
C SER A 666 21.48 -25.07 1.49
N LYS A 667 20.92 -23.98 1.04
CA LYS A 667 19.98 -23.91 -0.10
C LYS A 667 20.58 -23.19 -1.32
N LYS A 668 21.91 -23.19 -1.47
CA LYS A 668 22.58 -22.65 -2.66
C LYS A 668 22.02 -23.27 -3.94
N GLY A 669 21.73 -22.45 -4.95
CA GLY A 669 21.13 -22.81 -6.23
C GLY A 669 19.62 -22.95 -6.23
N TYR A 670 18.96 -22.87 -5.08
CA TYR A 670 17.50 -22.79 -5.01
C TYR A 670 17.03 -21.34 -5.10
N THR A 671 15.77 -21.17 -5.49
CA THR A 671 15.08 -19.87 -5.41
C THR A 671 14.79 -19.48 -3.95
N LEU A 672 14.21 -18.31 -3.74
CA LEU A 672 13.66 -17.91 -2.43
C LEU A 672 12.27 -18.53 -2.22
N PRO A 673 11.87 -18.83 -0.96
CA PRO A 673 10.52 -19.26 -0.65
C PRO A 673 9.46 -18.25 -1.15
N PHE A 674 8.32 -18.75 -1.61
CA PHE A 674 7.21 -17.95 -2.12
C PHE A 674 7.56 -17.00 -3.28
N SER A 675 8.58 -17.33 -4.07
CA SER A 675 8.94 -16.54 -5.27
C SER A 675 7.78 -16.52 -6.26
N PRO A 676 7.22 -15.35 -6.58
CA PRO A 676 6.07 -15.25 -7.48
C PRO A 676 6.44 -15.72 -8.90
N PRO A 677 5.58 -16.50 -9.57
CA PRO A 677 5.75 -16.87 -10.97
C PRO A 677 5.56 -15.66 -11.90
N ALA A 678 6.10 -15.77 -13.11
CA ALA A 678 5.85 -14.80 -14.17
C ALA A 678 4.35 -14.70 -14.46
N SER A 679 3.85 -13.52 -14.78
CA SER A 679 2.47 -13.34 -15.19
C SER A 679 2.31 -12.27 -16.27
N VAL A 680 1.28 -12.45 -17.10
CA VAL A 680 0.88 -11.51 -18.15
C VAL A 680 -0.63 -11.30 -18.05
N LEU A 681 -1.06 -10.04 -18.07
CA LEU A 681 -2.46 -9.64 -18.15
C LEU A 681 -2.70 -8.93 -19.49
N PHE A 682 -3.69 -9.40 -20.21
CA PHE A 682 -4.24 -8.75 -21.40
C PHE A 682 -5.59 -8.13 -21.04
N GLY A 683 -5.72 -6.83 -21.22
CA GLY A 683 -6.93 -6.08 -20.94
C GLY A 683 -7.50 -5.43 -22.19
N ILE A 684 -8.82 -5.48 -22.35
CA ILE A 684 -9.56 -4.74 -23.35
C ILE A 684 -10.53 -3.82 -22.62
N ASN A 685 -10.47 -2.53 -22.95
CA ASN A 685 -11.34 -1.52 -22.34
C ASN A 685 -12.17 -0.84 -23.44
N TYR A 686 -13.47 -0.74 -23.20
CA TYR A 686 -14.44 0.00 -24.01
C TYR A 686 -15.05 1.12 -23.16
N SER A 687 -14.89 2.36 -23.59
CA SER A 687 -15.38 3.56 -22.88
C SER A 687 -16.34 4.36 -23.75
N PRO A 688 -17.61 3.93 -23.89
CA PRO A 688 -18.59 4.61 -24.74
C PRO A 688 -18.99 5.97 -24.17
N GLN A 689 -19.31 6.90 -25.06
CA GLN A 689 -19.98 8.15 -24.71
C GLN A 689 -21.49 7.94 -24.76
N ILE A 690 -22.15 7.88 -23.60
CA ILE A 690 -23.59 7.65 -23.49
C ILE A 690 -24.25 8.89 -22.90
N LYS A 691 -25.36 9.34 -23.48
CA LYS A 691 -26.12 10.49 -22.98
C LYS A 691 -26.54 10.25 -21.52
N ASN A 692 -26.35 11.25 -20.65
CA ASN A 692 -26.63 11.22 -19.20
C ASN A 692 -25.74 10.28 -18.37
N LEU A 693 -24.84 9.54 -19.00
CA LEU A 693 -23.83 8.76 -18.32
C LEU A 693 -22.45 9.37 -18.59
N SER A 694 -21.57 9.35 -17.61
CA SER A 694 -20.18 9.77 -17.79
C SER A 694 -19.25 8.72 -17.19
N ASP A 695 -18.01 8.72 -17.65
CA ASP A 695 -16.99 7.76 -17.19
C ASP A 695 -17.46 6.28 -17.33
N THR A 696 -18.34 6.01 -18.30
CA THR A 696 -18.80 4.64 -18.58
C THR A 696 -17.65 3.82 -19.13
N TYR A 697 -17.45 2.64 -18.58
CA TYR A 697 -16.42 1.71 -19.03
C TYR A 697 -16.90 0.27 -18.93
N PHE A 698 -16.37 -0.56 -19.83
CA PHE A 698 -16.42 -2.02 -19.80
C PHE A 698 -14.99 -2.50 -19.95
N SER A 699 -14.51 -3.36 -19.06
CA SER A 699 -13.19 -3.97 -19.18
C SER A 699 -13.26 -5.48 -19.03
N LEU A 700 -12.53 -6.17 -19.89
CA LEU A 700 -12.31 -7.61 -19.78
C LEU A 700 -10.81 -7.84 -19.67
N ASP A 701 -10.41 -8.47 -18.58
CA ASP A 701 -9.02 -8.83 -18.29
C ASP A 701 -8.84 -10.34 -18.37
N TYR A 702 -7.84 -10.78 -19.10
CA TYR A 702 -7.33 -12.15 -19.08
C TYR A 702 -5.94 -12.17 -18.48
N ARG A 703 -5.76 -12.87 -17.36
CA ARG A 703 -4.46 -13.07 -16.72
C ARG A 703 -3.98 -14.50 -16.89
N TYR A 704 -2.83 -14.65 -17.51
CA TYR A 704 -2.05 -15.89 -17.51
C TYR A 704 -0.98 -15.78 -16.44
N THR A 705 -0.91 -16.79 -15.55
CA THR A 705 0.19 -16.96 -14.59
C THR A 705 0.91 -18.25 -14.93
N ALA A 706 2.22 -18.16 -15.11
CA ALA A 706 3.04 -19.33 -15.47
C ALA A 706 3.11 -20.35 -14.31
N ALA A 707 3.42 -21.58 -14.61
CA ALA A 707 3.74 -22.58 -13.61
C ALA A 707 4.99 -22.19 -12.83
N GLN A 708 4.97 -22.35 -11.51
CA GLN A 708 6.17 -22.18 -10.69
C GLN A 708 6.84 -23.51 -10.43
N ASN A 709 7.91 -23.74 -11.17
CA ASN A 709 8.71 -24.97 -11.10
C ASN A 709 9.99 -24.80 -10.28
N GLN A 710 10.44 -23.56 -10.08
CA GLN A 710 11.58 -23.23 -9.23
C GLN A 710 11.09 -23.04 -7.80
N ILE A 711 11.39 -23.97 -6.93
CA ILE A 711 10.94 -24.01 -5.54
C ILE A 711 12.11 -24.34 -4.61
N VAL A 712 11.94 -24.01 -3.33
CA VAL A 712 12.84 -24.48 -2.27
C VAL A 712 12.12 -25.55 -1.45
N PRO A 713 12.64 -26.79 -1.37
CA PRO A 713 11.99 -27.84 -0.58
C PRO A 713 11.83 -27.44 0.89
N PRO A 714 10.66 -27.73 1.52
CA PRO A 714 9.61 -28.67 1.08
C PRO A 714 8.46 -28.04 0.25
N GLU A 715 8.64 -26.85 -0.31
CA GLU A 715 7.61 -26.24 -1.16
C GLU A 715 7.21 -27.18 -2.31
N ARG A 716 5.94 -27.08 -2.73
CA ARG A 716 5.42 -27.81 -3.89
C ARG A 716 5.33 -26.87 -5.10
N LYS A 717 5.56 -27.42 -6.29
CA LYS A 717 5.33 -26.73 -7.56
C LYS A 717 3.86 -26.36 -7.72
N THR A 718 3.59 -25.26 -8.40
CA THR A 718 2.22 -24.85 -8.74
C THR A 718 2.04 -24.81 -10.25
N SER A 719 0.89 -25.30 -10.71
CA SER A 719 0.50 -25.27 -12.12
C SER A 719 0.21 -23.84 -12.59
N SER A 720 0.27 -23.63 -13.91
CA SER A 720 -0.18 -22.40 -14.53
C SER A 720 -1.69 -22.17 -14.33
N SER A 721 -2.10 -20.91 -14.40
CA SER A 721 -3.51 -20.54 -14.30
C SER A 721 -3.94 -19.51 -15.35
N ASN A 722 -5.23 -19.56 -15.69
CA ASN A 722 -5.89 -18.68 -16.65
C ASN A 722 -7.13 -18.07 -16.01
N ILE A 723 -7.12 -16.79 -15.72
CA ILE A 723 -8.18 -16.12 -15.00
C ILE A 723 -8.75 -14.99 -15.82
N PHE A 724 -10.09 -14.97 -15.94
CA PHE A 724 -10.82 -13.89 -16.57
C PHE A 724 -11.56 -13.06 -15.51
N ASN A 725 -11.44 -11.74 -15.62
CA ASN A 725 -12.17 -10.79 -14.79
C ASN A 725 -12.93 -9.80 -15.71
N LEU A 726 -14.13 -9.43 -15.29
CA LEU A 726 -14.95 -8.43 -15.97
C LEU A 726 -15.19 -7.26 -15.00
N ALA A 727 -15.12 -6.04 -15.51
CA ALA A 727 -15.56 -4.86 -14.76
C ALA A 727 -16.34 -3.92 -15.65
N LEU A 728 -17.39 -3.34 -15.11
CA LEU A 728 -18.19 -2.31 -15.75
C LEU A 728 -18.57 -1.27 -14.71
N GLY A 729 -18.67 -0.03 -15.17
CA GLY A 729 -19.09 1.04 -14.29
C GLY A 729 -19.48 2.29 -15.05
N THR A 730 -20.18 3.15 -14.37
CA THR A 730 -20.66 4.41 -14.93
C THR A 730 -20.93 5.43 -13.82
N LYS A 731 -20.93 6.67 -14.20
CA LYS A 731 -21.39 7.79 -13.38
C LYS A 731 -22.70 8.30 -13.94
N LEU A 732 -23.80 8.00 -13.25
CA LEU A 732 -25.16 8.44 -13.62
C LEU A 732 -25.39 9.84 -13.07
N LYS A 733 -25.71 10.78 -13.95
CA LYS A 733 -26.05 12.15 -13.59
C LYS A 733 -27.54 12.27 -13.26
N THR A 734 -27.85 12.55 -12.00
CA THR A 734 -29.25 12.73 -11.53
C THR A 734 -29.41 14.11 -10.91
N GLY A 735 -29.82 15.09 -11.71
CA GLY A 735 -29.93 16.47 -11.24
C GLY A 735 -28.58 17.06 -10.81
N GLN A 736 -28.49 17.44 -9.53
CA GLN A 736 -27.26 18.00 -8.94
C GLN A 736 -26.31 16.95 -8.35
N GLN A 737 -26.73 15.69 -8.29
CA GLN A 737 -25.95 14.59 -7.70
C GLN A 737 -25.56 13.58 -8.75
N ASP A 738 -24.38 12.98 -8.59
CA ASP A 738 -23.89 11.89 -9.44
C ASP A 738 -23.85 10.61 -8.62
N PHE A 739 -24.35 9.53 -9.19
CA PHE A 739 -24.22 8.18 -8.65
C PHE A 739 -23.08 7.47 -9.39
N ILE A 740 -22.09 7.00 -8.68
CA ILE A 740 -21.03 6.18 -9.26
C ILE A 740 -21.37 4.72 -8.96
N ILE A 741 -21.57 3.94 -10.00
CA ILE A 741 -21.96 2.54 -9.89
C ILE A 741 -20.87 1.71 -10.57
N SER A 742 -20.40 0.65 -9.93
CA SER A 742 -19.51 -0.34 -10.54
C SER A 742 -19.94 -1.77 -10.21
N LEU A 743 -19.80 -2.64 -11.18
CA LEU A 743 -19.99 -4.07 -11.07
C LEU A 743 -18.72 -4.75 -11.55
N GLN A 744 -18.18 -5.67 -10.74
CA GLN A 744 -17.01 -6.45 -11.07
C GLN A 744 -17.36 -7.94 -10.95
N VAL A 745 -16.78 -8.77 -11.79
CA VAL A 745 -16.84 -10.22 -11.69
C VAL A 745 -15.41 -10.73 -11.71
N GLN A 746 -14.94 -11.14 -10.55
CA GLN A 746 -13.62 -11.76 -10.38
C GLN A 746 -13.73 -13.26 -10.60
N ASN A 747 -12.71 -13.89 -11.20
CA ASN A 747 -12.70 -15.29 -11.56
C ASN A 747 -13.99 -15.70 -12.29
N LEU A 748 -14.27 -15.01 -13.41
CA LEU A 748 -15.52 -15.13 -14.19
C LEU A 748 -15.90 -16.58 -14.50
N LEU A 749 -14.93 -17.41 -14.85
CA LEU A 749 -15.12 -18.80 -15.23
C LEU A 749 -15.12 -19.78 -14.04
N ASN A 750 -15.01 -19.27 -12.81
CA ASN A 750 -14.88 -20.08 -11.59
C ASN A 750 -13.72 -21.10 -11.67
N THR A 751 -12.59 -20.67 -12.21
CA THR A 751 -11.41 -21.52 -12.40
C THR A 751 -10.81 -21.90 -11.03
N ARG A 752 -10.51 -23.19 -10.85
CA ARG A 752 -9.74 -23.70 -9.71
C ARG A 752 -8.25 -23.49 -9.99
N TYR A 753 -7.55 -22.75 -9.11
CA TYR A 753 -6.12 -22.53 -9.21
C TYR A 753 -5.48 -22.30 -7.84
N LEU A 754 -4.21 -22.62 -7.72
CA LEU A 754 -3.41 -22.35 -6.54
C LEU A 754 -2.55 -21.10 -6.77
N ASN A 755 -2.55 -20.18 -5.82
CA ASN A 755 -1.66 -19.04 -5.84
C ASN A 755 -0.33 -19.42 -5.15
N HIS A 756 0.78 -19.32 -5.87
CA HIS A 756 2.09 -19.71 -5.33
C HIS A 756 2.51 -18.84 -4.12
N THR A 757 2.03 -17.62 -3.99
CA THR A 757 2.31 -16.72 -2.86
C THR A 757 1.33 -16.86 -1.70
N SER A 758 0.33 -17.76 -1.78
CA SER A 758 -0.59 -18.06 -0.68
C SER A 758 -0.03 -19.15 0.25
N PHE A 759 -0.14 -18.93 1.56
CA PHE A 759 0.20 -19.98 2.55
C PHE A 759 -0.75 -21.16 2.52
N TYR A 760 -2.01 -20.95 2.20
CA TYR A 760 -2.99 -22.02 2.07
C TYR A 760 -2.74 -22.97 0.91
N ARG A 761 -1.79 -22.64 0.02
CA ARG A 761 -1.24 -23.58 -0.96
C ARG A 761 -0.69 -24.86 -0.30
N LEU A 762 -0.15 -24.77 0.91
CA LEU A 762 0.40 -25.90 1.65
C LEU A 762 -0.65 -26.99 1.96
N ILE A 763 -1.90 -26.60 2.06
CA ILE A 763 -3.06 -27.49 2.25
C ILE A 763 -3.86 -27.68 0.96
N GLU A 764 -3.27 -27.39 -0.20
CA GLU A 764 -3.89 -27.49 -1.53
C GLU A 764 -5.19 -26.69 -1.68
N LEU A 765 -5.34 -25.62 -0.86
CA LEU A 765 -6.52 -24.77 -0.93
C LEU A 765 -6.41 -23.84 -2.14
N PRO A 766 -7.39 -23.91 -3.09
CA PRO A 766 -7.44 -23.00 -4.20
C PRO A 766 -7.87 -21.57 -3.76
N GLU A 767 -7.57 -20.59 -4.61
CA GLU A 767 -8.08 -19.23 -4.44
C GLU A 767 -9.63 -19.19 -4.52
N ALA A 768 -10.18 -18.05 -4.09
CA ALA A 768 -11.63 -17.85 -4.01
C ALA A 768 -12.35 -18.15 -5.33
N SER A 769 -13.55 -18.73 -5.23
CA SER A 769 -14.50 -18.92 -6.32
C SER A 769 -14.89 -17.59 -6.96
N ARG A 770 -15.64 -17.64 -8.07
CA ARG A 770 -16.20 -16.44 -8.70
C ARG A 770 -16.84 -15.52 -7.67
N ASN A 771 -16.51 -14.22 -7.79
CA ASN A 771 -17.00 -13.19 -6.89
C ASN A 771 -17.59 -12.03 -7.70
N ILE A 772 -18.87 -11.73 -7.46
CA ILE A 772 -19.57 -10.59 -8.05
C ILE A 772 -19.56 -9.47 -7.00
N ILE A 773 -19.04 -8.32 -7.37
CA ILE A 773 -18.88 -7.16 -6.48
C ILE A 773 -19.69 -6.01 -7.06
N LEU A 774 -20.67 -5.52 -6.32
CA LEU A 774 -21.42 -4.32 -6.61
C LEU A 774 -20.95 -3.20 -5.67
N SER A 775 -20.59 -2.05 -6.23
CA SER A 775 -20.24 -0.84 -5.45
C SER A 775 -21.05 0.35 -5.95
N VAL A 776 -21.61 1.11 -5.00
CA VAL A 776 -22.35 2.34 -5.26
C VAL A 776 -21.79 3.44 -4.38
N LYS A 777 -21.41 4.57 -4.99
CA LYS A 777 -20.95 5.76 -4.27
C LYS A 777 -21.83 6.96 -4.60
N LEU A 778 -22.25 7.66 -3.57
CA LEU A 778 -23.10 8.85 -3.61
C LEU A 778 -22.30 10.03 -3.05
N PRO A 779 -21.52 10.74 -3.85
CA PRO A 779 -20.90 11.99 -3.41
C PRO A 779 -21.95 13.09 -3.37
N PHE A 780 -21.90 13.92 -2.35
CA PHE A 780 -22.74 15.11 -2.24
C PHE A 780 -21.90 16.34 -1.86
N LEU A 781 -22.32 17.49 -2.33
CA LEU A 781 -21.70 18.77 -2.02
C LEU A 781 -22.80 19.77 -1.67
N ILE A 782 -22.65 20.39 -0.51
CA ILE A 782 -23.49 21.49 -0.07
C ILE A 782 -22.65 22.75 -0.25
N SER A 783 -22.91 23.53 -1.33
CA SER A 783 -22.28 24.85 -1.50
C SER A 783 -23.04 25.88 -0.69
N LYS A 784 -22.33 26.73 0.05
CA LYS A 784 -22.89 27.95 0.65
C LYS A 784 -22.75 29.12 -0.31
#